data_f7aad058c3c3fc904a35fcb573cf95ae
#
_entry.id   f7aad058c3c3fc904a35fcb573cf95ae
#
_cell.length_a   1.000
_cell.length_b   1.000
_cell.length_c   1.000
_cell.angle_alpha   90.00
_cell.angle_beta   90.00
_cell.angle_gamma   90.00
#
_symmetry.space_group_name_H-M   'P 1'
#
loop_
_entity.id
_entity.type
_entity.pdbx_description
1 polymer ?
#
loop_
_entity_poly.entity_id
_entity_poly.type
_entity_poly.pdbx_seq_one_letter_code
_entity_poly.pdbx_strand_id
1 'polypeptide(L)'
;MSDRKALARRVREALATDGLTAKMWGSTSRARRNRSEAIQRLHVDVHRMKADLSEMKTTAVGDRELQERFAAQVRANGGKVFFAKDGAAVVEYVTNLAKEHGAQLLAKSKSITSEEIEFDHELEKRGITCVETDLGELVVQLAREKPVHLVMPAAHKSVTDVAKLVSERLGREVPAEPSAILNEVRSHLRPIFLSAKIGMTGANVGIAETGTVVIQTNEGNGRLVTGAPEINVVLIGVEKIVPSWEDAAKVVGAAAMSATGQPITVYVSGFSNRLPLGGEEGGRELHVLLLDNGRSRMLEDNRYSNALDCIRCGACMNTCPTYSVVGGHTFGYIYPGPIGIPWTSNIHGLDRADFADLCISCGLCKEVCPVDIDIPMMIAEVKQQRVDLVGQPIVNRFFAASEMVAKVASATAPLSNWAIKRKVVRSFMERAFGVDRRRTLPSFSRKRLRSRLKEVATSSEGRAGKVVYFPDIFADYNDPDLGLKAIGILRALGYRVEVPDLEWSGMPYLSYGEVRKSARVAERNLRILSRYVDDGYAVVATEPTATYMLRDAYLKLAPGELARRVAERSFPLFEFIEPKLEGLSLRAALKLEGGVGFHIPCHDRALSNGGPAVKFLEKAGYKVKVIETGTCCGMGGTFGMKAGTLGYDLSMAVGGPLFDLFKESGCEVVCTESSVCSAQIGDGTGLRVFHPLHLVEFVGNDAPPRGDEFIRRQSGRPTIYSG
;
A
#
# COMPACT_ATOMS: atom_id res chain seq x y z
N MET A 1 -25.63 -2.90 -2.97
CA MET A 1 -25.44 -3.89 -4.08
C MET A 1 -25.16 -3.25 -5.43
N SER A 2 -25.67 -2.04 -5.74
CA SER A 2 -25.37 -1.37 -7.02
C SER A 2 -23.91 -0.97 -7.15
N ASP A 3 -23.29 -0.44 -6.10
CA ASP A 3 -21.90 0.06 -6.09
C ASP A 3 -20.84 -1.01 -6.39
N ARG A 4 -21.01 -2.22 -5.82
CA ARG A 4 -20.05 -3.31 -6.05
C ARG A 4 -20.09 -3.85 -7.48
N LYS A 5 -21.27 -3.84 -8.12
CA LYS A 5 -21.39 -4.18 -9.54
C LYS A 5 -20.72 -3.11 -10.42
N ALA A 6 -20.88 -1.85 -10.04
CA ALA A 6 -20.24 -0.73 -10.73
C ALA A 6 -18.71 -0.81 -10.59
N LEU A 7 -18.18 -1.08 -9.39
CA LEU A 7 -16.75 -1.30 -9.18
C LEU A 7 -16.22 -2.49 -10.00
N ALA A 8 -16.94 -3.63 -9.98
CA ALA A 8 -16.55 -4.80 -10.77
C ALA A 8 -16.51 -4.52 -12.27
N ARG A 9 -17.43 -3.67 -12.78
CA ARG A 9 -17.43 -3.23 -14.16
C ARG A 9 -16.19 -2.38 -14.45
N ARG A 10 -15.90 -1.36 -13.63
CA ARG A 10 -14.71 -0.50 -13.81
C ARG A 10 -13.41 -1.32 -13.80
N VAL A 11 -13.28 -2.30 -12.88
CA VAL A 11 -12.11 -3.19 -12.86
C VAL A 11 -12.03 -4.03 -14.12
N ARG A 12 -13.15 -4.57 -14.60
CA ARG A 12 -13.18 -5.36 -15.85
C ARG A 12 -12.77 -4.51 -17.06
N GLU A 13 -13.29 -3.31 -17.16
CA GLU A 13 -12.94 -2.35 -18.21
C GLU A 13 -11.44 -2.00 -18.14
N ALA A 14 -10.90 -1.73 -16.95
CA ALA A 14 -9.48 -1.47 -16.77
C ALA A 14 -8.60 -2.65 -17.18
N LEU A 15 -8.96 -3.88 -16.80
CA LEU A 15 -8.23 -5.10 -17.19
C LEU A 15 -8.34 -5.40 -18.70
N ALA A 16 -9.43 -4.98 -19.35
CA ALA A 16 -9.64 -5.15 -20.78
C ALA A 16 -9.05 -4.01 -21.63
N THR A 17 -8.68 -2.88 -21.02
CA THR A 17 -8.10 -1.73 -21.72
C THR A 17 -6.70 -2.06 -22.19
N ASP A 18 -6.48 -2.02 -23.50
CA ASP A 18 -5.20 -2.38 -24.09
C ASP A 18 -4.05 -1.52 -23.56
N GLY A 19 -3.00 -2.19 -23.12
CA GLY A 19 -1.77 -1.58 -22.60
C GLY A 19 -1.91 -0.82 -21.27
N LEU A 20 -3.09 -0.65 -20.67
CA LEU A 20 -3.25 0.09 -19.42
C LEU A 20 -2.42 -0.52 -18.29
N THR A 21 -2.56 -1.83 -18.05
CA THR A 21 -1.79 -2.54 -17.03
C THR A 21 -0.28 -2.39 -17.25
N ALA A 22 0.18 -2.52 -18.49
CA ALA A 22 1.61 -2.39 -18.82
C ALA A 22 2.13 -0.96 -18.57
N LYS A 23 1.36 0.08 -18.96
CA LYS A 23 1.70 1.49 -18.74
C LYS A 23 1.77 1.81 -17.23
N MET A 24 0.76 1.42 -16.48
CA MET A 24 0.69 1.65 -15.03
C MET A 24 1.79 0.90 -14.30
N TRP A 25 1.98 -0.39 -14.60
CA TRP A 25 3.07 -1.20 -14.05
C TRP A 25 4.44 -0.62 -14.39
N GLY A 26 4.68 -0.24 -15.64
CA GLY A 26 5.93 0.37 -16.08
C GLY A 26 6.27 1.66 -15.34
N SER A 27 5.28 2.55 -15.15
CA SER A 27 5.44 3.81 -14.43
C SER A 27 5.72 3.60 -12.94
N THR A 28 4.90 2.78 -12.27
CA THR A 28 5.03 2.52 -10.82
C THR A 28 6.28 1.71 -10.48
N SER A 29 6.66 0.72 -11.30
CA SER A 29 7.89 -0.07 -11.06
C SER A 29 9.16 0.75 -11.27
N ARG A 30 9.17 1.66 -12.24
CA ARG A 30 10.27 2.61 -12.45
C ARG A 30 10.42 3.53 -11.23
N ALA A 31 9.33 4.09 -10.73
CA ALA A 31 9.36 4.95 -9.55
C ALA A 31 9.88 4.20 -8.30
N ARG A 32 9.45 2.94 -8.08
CA ARG A 32 9.97 2.10 -6.99
C ARG A 32 11.47 1.85 -7.10
N ARG A 33 11.93 1.45 -8.29
CA ARG A 33 13.34 1.18 -8.55
C ARG A 33 14.19 2.44 -8.33
N ASN A 34 13.81 3.57 -8.92
CA ASN A 34 14.52 4.83 -8.76
C ASN A 34 14.62 5.25 -7.29
N ARG A 35 13.51 5.08 -6.52
CA ARG A 35 13.51 5.34 -5.08
C ARG A 35 14.50 4.44 -4.33
N SER A 36 14.48 3.14 -4.59
CA SER A 36 15.39 2.18 -3.95
C SER A 36 16.86 2.50 -4.26
N GLU A 37 17.17 2.77 -5.52
CA GLU A 37 18.51 3.18 -5.97
C GLU A 37 18.96 4.51 -5.33
N ALA A 38 18.06 5.48 -5.22
CA ALA A 38 18.36 6.77 -4.58
C ALA A 38 18.66 6.61 -3.08
N ILE A 39 17.85 5.84 -2.36
CA ILE A 39 18.06 5.54 -0.94
C ILE A 39 19.43 4.89 -0.72
N GLN A 40 19.81 3.90 -1.54
CA GLN A 40 21.10 3.23 -1.45
C GLN A 40 22.26 4.17 -1.79
N ARG A 41 22.16 4.90 -2.91
CA ARG A 41 23.22 5.81 -3.38
C ARG A 41 23.48 6.96 -2.42
N LEU A 42 22.45 7.49 -1.78
CA LEU A 42 22.54 8.63 -0.87
C LEU A 42 22.68 8.20 0.60
N HIS A 43 22.76 6.89 0.86
CA HIS A 43 22.87 6.33 2.22
C HIS A 43 21.81 6.87 3.17
N VAL A 44 20.53 6.96 2.71
CA VAL A 44 19.45 7.51 3.51
C VAL A 44 19.03 6.54 4.61
N ASP A 45 19.12 7.00 5.84
CA ASP A 45 18.49 6.31 6.97
C ASP A 45 16.97 6.51 6.93
N VAL A 46 16.27 5.52 6.35
CA VAL A 46 14.81 5.56 6.16
C VAL A 46 14.08 5.56 7.50
N HIS A 47 14.61 4.87 8.52
CA HIS A 47 13.99 4.81 9.84
C HIS A 47 14.03 6.17 10.53
N ARG A 48 15.19 6.82 10.51
CA ARG A 48 15.35 8.16 11.04
C ARG A 48 14.48 9.18 10.28
N MET A 49 14.50 9.14 8.96
CA MET A 49 13.66 10.02 8.13
C MET A 49 12.17 9.89 8.48
N LYS A 50 11.67 8.66 8.66
CA LYS A 50 10.29 8.41 9.07
C LYS A 50 9.99 8.97 10.45
N ALA A 51 10.85 8.72 11.43
CA ALA A 51 10.69 9.20 12.79
C ALA A 51 10.64 10.73 12.85
N ASP A 52 11.62 11.39 12.25
CA ASP A 52 11.75 12.86 12.24
C ASP A 52 10.53 13.52 11.57
N LEU A 53 10.06 12.98 10.44
CA LEU A 53 8.90 13.51 9.73
C LEU A 53 7.59 13.23 10.45
N SER A 54 7.41 12.04 11.02
CA SER A 54 6.21 11.68 11.77
C SER A 54 6.06 12.54 13.01
N GLU A 55 7.13 12.73 13.78
CA GLU A 55 7.15 13.59 14.96
C GLU A 55 6.79 15.04 14.60
N MET A 56 7.46 15.61 13.60
CA MET A 56 7.19 16.98 13.13
C MET A 56 5.75 17.14 12.66
N LYS A 57 5.24 16.21 11.84
CA LYS A 57 3.88 16.31 11.31
C LYS A 57 2.82 16.16 12.40
N THR A 58 3.00 15.22 13.33
CA THR A 58 2.07 15.00 14.45
C THR A 58 1.95 16.24 15.35
N THR A 59 3.04 17.01 15.50
CA THR A 59 3.02 18.25 16.30
C THR A 59 2.49 19.46 15.53
N ALA A 60 2.74 19.55 14.22
CA ALA A 60 2.37 20.69 13.39
C ALA A 60 0.92 20.62 12.87
N VAL A 61 0.43 19.42 12.56
CA VAL A 61 -0.91 19.23 11.98
C VAL A 61 -1.97 19.48 13.06
N GLY A 62 -2.88 20.43 12.75
CA GLY A 62 -3.95 20.82 13.67
C GLY A 62 -3.58 21.92 14.67
N ASP A 63 -2.32 22.34 14.70
CA ASP A 63 -1.90 23.48 15.52
C ASP A 63 -2.44 24.80 14.93
N ARG A 64 -3.48 25.33 15.54
CA ARG A 64 -4.11 26.60 15.11
C ARG A 64 -3.21 27.80 15.36
N GLU A 65 -2.41 27.81 16.41
CA GLU A 65 -1.46 28.90 16.69
C GLU A 65 -0.39 28.95 15.59
N LEU A 66 0.09 27.79 15.12
CA LEU A 66 1.01 27.70 13.99
C LEU A 66 0.38 28.26 12.71
N GLN A 67 -0.89 27.96 12.44
CA GLN A 67 -1.62 28.47 11.26
C GLN A 67 -1.79 30.00 11.35
N GLU A 68 -2.14 30.53 12.51
CA GLU A 68 -2.27 31.99 12.71
C GLU A 68 -0.92 32.69 12.63
N ARG A 69 0.16 32.10 13.16
CA ARG A 69 1.51 32.62 13.01
C ARG A 69 1.92 32.70 11.54
N PHE A 70 1.65 31.64 10.74
CA PHE A 70 1.86 31.67 9.31
C PHE A 70 1.08 32.82 8.64
N ALA A 71 -0.23 32.93 8.95
CA ALA A 71 -1.09 33.97 8.39
C ALA A 71 -0.63 35.41 8.77
N ALA A 72 -0.17 35.58 10.00
CA ALA A 72 0.37 36.87 10.47
C ALA A 72 1.64 37.27 9.71
N GLN A 73 2.56 36.32 9.47
CA GLN A 73 3.79 36.56 8.70
C GLN A 73 3.48 36.84 7.22
N VAL A 74 2.55 36.13 6.59
CA VAL A 74 2.10 36.42 5.21
C VAL A 74 1.58 37.85 5.13
N ARG A 75 0.74 38.29 6.09
CA ARG A 75 0.21 39.69 6.14
C ARG A 75 1.31 40.69 6.39
N ALA A 76 2.25 40.42 7.30
CA ALA A 76 3.39 41.26 7.57
C ALA A 76 4.26 41.51 6.33
N ASN A 77 4.38 40.47 5.48
CA ASN A 77 5.04 40.51 4.19
C ASN A 77 4.21 41.21 3.08
N GLY A 78 3.01 41.73 3.38
CA GLY A 78 2.13 42.45 2.44
C GLY A 78 1.20 41.52 1.63
N GLY A 79 1.12 40.23 1.94
CA GLY A 79 0.13 39.31 1.37
C GLY A 79 -1.23 39.41 2.02
N LYS A 80 -2.27 38.94 1.32
CA LYS A 80 -3.64 38.80 1.83
C LYS A 80 -3.88 37.35 2.20
N VAL A 81 -4.54 37.10 3.34
CA VAL A 81 -4.84 35.74 3.82
C VAL A 81 -6.32 35.55 4.03
N PHE A 82 -6.86 34.49 3.50
CA PHE A 82 -8.25 34.07 3.66
C PHE A 82 -8.34 32.65 4.18
N PHE A 83 -9.03 32.46 5.31
CA PHE A 83 -9.34 31.12 5.84
C PHE A 83 -10.65 30.64 5.22
N ALA A 84 -10.56 29.67 4.35
CA ALA A 84 -11.68 29.06 3.64
C ALA A 84 -12.17 27.83 4.38
N LYS A 85 -13.42 27.83 4.81
CA LYS A 85 -14.06 26.69 5.49
C LYS A 85 -14.26 25.49 4.56
N ASP A 86 -14.51 25.76 3.27
CA ASP A 86 -14.83 24.77 2.25
C ASP A 86 -14.43 25.25 0.84
N GLY A 87 -14.57 24.35 -0.15
CA GLY A 87 -14.27 24.65 -1.54
C GLY A 87 -15.16 25.76 -2.14
N ALA A 88 -16.42 25.87 -1.73
CA ALA A 88 -17.33 26.92 -2.21
C ALA A 88 -16.81 28.31 -1.85
N ALA A 89 -16.30 28.48 -0.63
CA ALA A 89 -15.71 29.75 -0.17
C ALA A 89 -14.44 30.11 -0.98
N VAL A 90 -13.61 29.14 -1.37
CA VAL A 90 -12.44 29.38 -2.24
C VAL A 90 -12.89 29.85 -3.63
N VAL A 91 -13.84 29.14 -4.23
CA VAL A 91 -14.34 29.44 -5.57
C VAL A 91 -15.01 30.83 -5.60
N GLU A 92 -15.79 31.16 -4.57
CA GLU A 92 -16.42 32.49 -4.43
C GLU A 92 -15.37 33.58 -4.33
N TYR A 93 -14.36 33.41 -3.47
CA TYR A 93 -13.27 34.36 -3.29
C TYR A 93 -12.55 34.67 -4.62
N VAL A 94 -12.15 33.61 -5.34
CA VAL A 94 -11.43 33.78 -6.62
C VAL A 94 -12.34 34.34 -7.71
N THR A 95 -13.64 34.00 -7.72
CA THR A 95 -14.62 34.57 -8.65
C THR A 95 -14.78 36.07 -8.43
N ASN A 96 -14.87 36.55 -7.19
CA ASN A 96 -14.98 37.95 -6.88
C ASN A 96 -13.69 38.72 -7.23
N LEU A 97 -12.53 38.11 -6.92
CA LEU A 97 -11.23 38.65 -7.32
C LEU A 97 -11.11 38.80 -8.85
N ALA A 98 -11.55 37.79 -9.59
CA ALA A 98 -11.54 37.81 -11.06
C ALA A 98 -12.46 38.91 -11.62
N LYS A 99 -13.64 39.13 -11.04
CA LYS A 99 -14.56 40.19 -11.42
C LYS A 99 -13.98 41.55 -11.13
N GLU A 100 -13.41 41.76 -9.94
CA GLU A 100 -12.79 43.02 -9.52
C GLU A 100 -11.71 43.50 -10.50
N HIS A 101 -10.90 42.55 -11.00
CA HIS A 101 -9.80 42.82 -11.92
C HIS A 101 -10.15 42.60 -13.40
N GLY A 102 -11.39 42.28 -13.73
CA GLY A 102 -11.79 41.97 -15.11
C GLY A 102 -11.03 40.79 -15.73
N ALA A 103 -10.71 39.79 -14.92
CA ALA A 103 -10.00 38.59 -15.37
C ALA A 103 -10.98 37.51 -15.86
N GLN A 104 -10.85 37.10 -17.11
CA GLN A 104 -11.60 35.96 -17.69
C GLN A 104 -10.75 34.73 -17.90
N LEU A 105 -9.42 34.87 -17.78
CA LEU A 105 -8.43 33.82 -17.94
C LEU A 105 -7.55 33.72 -16.71
N LEU A 106 -7.39 32.48 -16.20
CA LEU A 106 -6.55 32.11 -15.07
C LEU A 106 -5.55 31.05 -15.52
N ALA A 107 -4.26 31.27 -15.25
CA ALA A 107 -3.22 30.28 -15.44
C ALA A 107 -3.01 29.50 -14.15
N LYS A 108 -3.14 28.17 -14.17
CA LYS A 108 -3.03 27.31 -12.99
C LYS A 108 -1.82 26.37 -13.08
N SER A 109 -1.08 26.26 -12.00
CA SER A 109 -0.09 25.20 -11.82
C SER A 109 -0.72 24.07 -11.00
N LYS A 110 -0.36 22.84 -11.34
CA LYS A 110 -0.84 21.61 -10.70
C LYS A 110 -1.09 21.73 -9.21
N SER A 111 -2.30 21.42 -8.78
CA SER A 111 -2.69 21.43 -7.37
C SER A 111 -3.77 20.38 -7.09
N ILE A 112 -3.41 19.29 -6.40
CA ILE A 112 -4.42 18.30 -5.99
C ILE A 112 -5.44 18.87 -5.01
N THR A 113 -5.10 19.95 -4.30
CA THR A 113 -6.04 20.65 -3.39
C THR A 113 -7.10 21.41 -4.19
N SER A 114 -6.78 21.90 -5.40
CA SER A 114 -7.79 22.51 -6.27
C SER A 114 -8.67 21.45 -6.94
N GLU A 115 -8.11 20.30 -7.29
CA GLU A 115 -8.88 19.17 -7.79
C GLU A 115 -9.88 18.65 -6.73
N GLU A 116 -9.49 18.66 -5.46
CA GLU A 116 -10.35 18.25 -4.33
C GLU A 116 -11.69 19.02 -4.30
N ILE A 117 -11.67 20.28 -4.69
CA ILE A 117 -12.83 21.18 -4.68
C ILE A 117 -13.41 21.39 -6.09
N GLU A 118 -13.00 20.61 -7.08
CA GLU A 118 -13.41 20.70 -8.50
C GLU A 118 -13.29 22.14 -9.04
N PHE A 119 -12.23 22.84 -8.64
CA PHE A 119 -12.02 24.28 -8.81
C PHE A 119 -12.19 24.75 -10.26
N ASP A 120 -11.55 24.06 -11.21
CA ASP A 120 -11.57 24.43 -12.64
C ASP A 120 -13.02 24.39 -13.18
N HIS A 121 -13.73 23.31 -12.89
CA HIS A 121 -15.13 23.13 -13.31
C HIS A 121 -16.07 24.17 -12.71
N GLU A 122 -15.86 24.52 -11.44
CA GLU A 122 -16.65 25.52 -10.75
C GLU A 122 -16.40 26.95 -11.27
N LEU A 123 -15.17 27.27 -11.71
CA LEU A 123 -14.87 28.55 -12.36
C LEU A 123 -15.42 28.61 -13.78
N GLU A 124 -15.32 27.54 -14.56
CA GLU A 124 -15.90 27.46 -15.90
C GLU A 124 -17.42 27.75 -15.89
N LYS A 125 -18.16 27.22 -14.90
CA LYS A 125 -19.59 27.53 -14.70
C LYS A 125 -19.87 29.04 -14.49
N ARG A 126 -18.86 29.79 -14.04
CA ARG A 126 -18.92 31.23 -13.77
C ARG A 126 -18.33 32.06 -14.89
N GLY A 127 -17.98 31.42 -16.04
CA GLY A 127 -17.43 32.09 -17.22
C GLY A 127 -15.96 32.49 -17.10
N ILE A 128 -15.21 31.86 -16.19
CA ILE A 128 -13.77 32.07 -16.02
C ILE A 128 -13.04 30.82 -16.53
N THR A 129 -12.20 31.01 -17.56
CA THR A 129 -11.39 29.93 -18.13
C THR A 129 -10.18 29.68 -17.25
N CYS A 130 -9.99 28.45 -16.80
CA CYS A 130 -8.83 28.00 -16.03
C CYS A 130 -7.99 27.05 -16.87
N VAL A 131 -6.71 27.39 -17.13
CA VAL A 131 -5.83 26.59 -17.98
C VAL A 131 -4.69 26.02 -17.12
N GLU A 132 -4.59 24.69 -17.15
CA GLU A 132 -3.47 23.96 -16.56
C GLU A 132 -2.18 24.20 -17.33
N THR A 133 -1.09 24.39 -16.59
CA THR A 133 0.23 24.68 -17.17
C THR A 133 1.27 23.60 -16.93
N ASP A 134 0.99 22.59 -16.10
CA ASP A 134 1.78 21.35 -15.98
C ASP A 134 1.42 20.45 -17.16
N LEU A 135 2.41 19.88 -17.85
CA LEU A 135 2.16 19.05 -19.03
C LEU A 135 1.23 17.86 -18.73
N GLY A 136 1.46 17.18 -17.61
CA GLY A 136 0.66 16.01 -17.25
C GLY A 136 -0.79 16.38 -16.92
N GLU A 137 -1.01 17.46 -16.19
CA GLU A 137 -2.34 17.97 -15.87
C GLU A 137 -3.04 18.58 -17.09
N LEU A 138 -2.31 19.30 -17.96
CA LEU A 138 -2.86 19.80 -19.22
C LEU A 138 -3.37 18.65 -20.10
N VAL A 139 -2.61 17.57 -20.21
CA VAL A 139 -3.03 16.38 -20.95
C VAL A 139 -4.32 15.80 -20.38
N VAL A 140 -4.44 15.73 -19.05
CA VAL A 140 -5.66 15.26 -18.36
C VAL A 140 -6.83 16.24 -18.59
N GLN A 141 -6.58 17.55 -18.50
CA GLN A 141 -7.58 18.58 -18.75
C GLN A 141 -8.08 18.54 -20.21
N LEU A 142 -7.18 18.42 -21.20
CA LEU A 142 -7.52 18.27 -22.61
C LEU A 142 -8.32 16.99 -22.88
N ALA A 143 -8.01 15.91 -22.16
CA ALA A 143 -8.76 14.65 -22.24
C ALA A 143 -10.11 14.69 -21.49
N ARG A 144 -10.36 15.69 -20.67
CA ARG A 144 -11.51 15.79 -19.74
C ARG A 144 -11.58 14.60 -18.79
N GLU A 145 -10.42 14.16 -18.30
CA GLU A 145 -10.26 13.07 -17.34
C GLU A 145 -9.82 13.60 -15.99
N LYS A 146 -9.85 12.74 -14.95
CA LYS A 146 -9.23 13.01 -13.65
C LYS A 146 -7.79 12.51 -13.63
N PRO A 147 -6.89 13.11 -12.82
CA PRO A 147 -5.53 12.59 -12.65
C PRO A 147 -5.52 11.15 -12.14
N VAL A 148 -4.69 10.28 -12.75
CA VAL A 148 -4.56 8.89 -12.27
C VAL A 148 -3.58 8.73 -11.13
N HIS A 149 -2.67 9.70 -10.92
CA HIS A 149 -1.63 9.65 -9.91
C HIS A 149 -1.32 11.05 -9.37
N LEU A 150 -1.03 11.18 -8.07
CA LEU A 150 -0.76 12.48 -7.43
C LEU A 150 0.43 13.23 -8.04
N VAL A 151 1.45 12.51 -8.52
CA VAL A 151 2.69 13.10 -9.08
C VAL A 151 2.75 12.94 -10.60
N MET A 152 2.23 11.86 -11.13
CA MET A 152 2.24 11.52 -12.56
C MET A 152 0.81 11.46 -13.12
N PRO A 153 0.12 12.58 -13.32
CA PRO A 153 -1.33 12.61 -13.58
C PRO A 153 -1.73 11.86 -14.84
N ALA A 154 -0.91 11.86 -15.88
CA ALA A 154 -1.15 11.20 -17.17
C ALA A 154 -0.39 9.86 -17.34
N ALA A 155 -0.02 9.15 -16.24
CA ALA A 155 0.77 7.91 -16.30
C ALA A 155 0.11 6.76 -17.08
N HIS A 156 -1.17 6.83 -17.36
CA HIS A 156 -1.95 5.86 -18.14
C HIS A 156 -1.88 6.10 -19.64
N LYS A 157 -1.30 7.23 -20.11
CA LYS A 157 -1.19 7.58 -21.53
C LYS A 157 0.22 7.32 -22.06
N SER A 158 0.31 6.83 -23.29
CA SER A 158 1.58 6.73 -24.02
C SER A 158 1.91 8.05 -24.72
N VAL A 159 3.14 8.18 -25.22
CA VAL A 159 3.56 9.34 -26.02
C VAL A 159 2.64 9.48 -27.26
N THR A 160 2.28 8.37 -27.89
CA THR A 160 1.35 8.35 -29.03
C THR A 160 -0.05 8.85 -28.65
N ASP A 161 -0.58 8.42 -27.50
CA ASP A 161 -1.89 8.89 -27.00
C ASP A 161 -1.87 10.40 -26.77
N VAL A 162 -0.78 10.92 -26.19
CA VAL A 162 -0.62 12.35 -25.92
C VAL A 162 -0.49 13.14 -27.21
N ALA A 163 0.33 12.70 -28.18
CA ALA A 163 0.49 13.36 -29.47
C ALA A 163 -0.85 13.48 -30.21
N LYS A 164 -1.61 12.38 -30.26
CA LYS A 164 -2.94 12.37 -30.87
C LYS A 164 -3.89 13.36 -30.19
N LEU A 165 -3.97 13.34 -28.87
CA LEU A 165 -4.81 14.22 -28.08
C LEU A 165 -4.47 15.71 -28.31
N VAL A 166 -3.17 16.04 -28.26
CA VAL A 166 -2.68 17.41 -28.48
C VAL A 166 -2.99 17.85 -29.91
N SER A 167 -2.79 16.97 -30.91
CA SER A 167 -3.13 17.26 -32.32
C SER A 167 -4.62 17.58 -32.46
N GLU A 168 -5.48 16.74 -31.91
CA GLU A 168 -6.94 16.91 -31.98
C GLU A 168 -7.44 18.19 -31.31
N ARG A 169 -6.86 18.51 -30.14
CA ARG A 169 -7.32 19.64 -29.31
C ARG A 169 -6.76 20.98 -29.75
N LEU A 170 -5.51 21.01 -30.24
CA LEU A 170 -4.88 22.24 -30.70
C LEU A 170 -5.01 22.48 -32.22
N GLY A 171 -5.61 21.52 -32.97
CA GLY A 171 -5.88 21.65 -34.39
C GLY A 171 -4.63 21.62 -35.28
N ARG A 172 -3.54 20.99 -34.84
CA ARG A 172 -2.27 20.86 -35.56
C ARG A 172 -1.74 19.44 -35.44
N GLU A 173 -1.20 18.89 -36.52
CA GLU A 173 -0.57 17.58 -36.49
C GLU A 173 0.75 17.63 -35.69
N VAL A 174 0.85 16.83 -34.64
CA VAL A 174 2.00 16.75 -33.73
C VAL A 174 2.59 15.35 -33.79
N PRO A 175 3.86 15.19 -34.18
CA PRO A 175 4.52 13.90 -34.18
C PRO A 175 4.55 13.26 -32.77
N ALA A 176 4.51 11.91 -32.72
CA ALA A 176 4.59 11.15 -31.46
C ALA A 176 6.03 11.12 -30.89
N GLU A 177 6.61 12.28 -30.74
CA GLU A 177 7.95 12.52 -30.17
C GLU A 177 7.86 13.51 -29.00
N PRO A 178 8.49 13.22 -27.85
CA PRO A 178 8.42 14.09 -26.68
C PRO A 178 8.80 15.55 -26.96
N SER A 179 9.83 15.79 -27.77
CA SER A 179 10.30 17.11 -28.15
C SER A 179 9.28 17.90 -28.96
N ALA A 180 8.61 17.26 -29.90
CA ALA A 180 7.57 17.86 -30.73
C ALA A 180 6.34 18.24 -29.88
N ILE A 181 5.89 17.33 -29.03
CA ILE A 181 4.78 17.58 -28.08
C ILE A 181 5.11 18.77 -27.17
N LEU A 182 6.31 18.79 -26.58
CA LEU A 182 6.75 19.88 -25.69
C LEU A 182 6.79 21.22 -26.41
N ASN A 183 7.27 21.26 -27.64
CA ASN A 183 7.32 22.52 -28.42
C ASN A 183 5.93 23.06 -28.73
N GLU A 184 4.98 22.18 -29.08
CA GLU A 184 3.59 22.60 -29.34
C GLU A 184 2.92 23.10 -28.06
N VAL A 185 3.07 22.38 -26.94
CA VAL A 185 2.52 22.78 -25.64
C VAL A 185 3.14 24.11 -25.18
N ARG A 186 4.45 24.32 -25.33
CA ARG A 186 5.10 25.63 -25.04
C ARG A 186 4.50 26.76 -25.86
N SER A 187 4.28 26.53 -27.15
CA SER A 187 3.69 27.51 -28.05
C SER A 187 2.25 27.84 -27.64
N HIS A 188 1.49 26.84 -27.22
CA HIS A 188 0.13 27.00 -26.72
C HIS A 188 0.08 27.76 -25.36
N LEU A 189 0.95 27.41 -24.41
CA LEU A 189 0.93 27.99 -23.06
C LEU A 189 1.55 29.38 -22.97
N ARG A 190 2.48 29.75 -23.87
CA ARG A 190 3.15 31.06 -23.82
C ARG A 190 2.20 32.25 -23.80
N PRO A 191 1.21 32.38 -24.71
CA PRO A 191 0.27 33.49 -24.65
C PRO A 191 -0.59 33.46 -23.38
N ILE A 192 -0.91 32.29 -22.84
CA ILE A 192 -1.68 32.14 -21.60
C ILE A 192 -0.91 32.74 -20.41
N PHE A 193 0.37 32.41 -20.24
CA PHE A 193 1.19 33.00 -19.19
C PHE A 193 1.30 34.53 -19.29
N LEU A 194 1.30 35.08 -20.51
CA LEU A 194 1.46 36.51 -20.75
C LEU A 194 0.15 37.30 -20.63
N SER A 195 -1.00 36.67 -20.82
CA SER A 195 -2.32 37.33 -20.83
C SER A 195 -3.14 37.06 -19.57
N ALA A 196 -2.82 36.01 -18.82
CA ALA A 196 -3.54 35.72 -17.57
C ALA A 196 -3.23 36.79 -16.50
N LYS A 197 -4.28 37.44 -15.99
CA LYS A 197 -4.14 38.38 -14.89
C LYS A 197 -3.97 37.71 -13.54
N ILE A 198 -4.54 36.51 -13.40
CA ILE A 198 -4.48 35.71 -12.18
C ILE A 198 -3.69 34.44 -12.46
N GLY A 199 -2.67 34.18 -11.64
CA GLY A 199 -1.99 32.91 -11.55
C GLY A 199 -2.39 32.17 -10.28
N MET A 200 -2.68 30.88 -10.39
CA MET A 200 -3.04 30.07 -9.23
C MET A 200 -2.08 28.90 -9.06
N THR A 201 -1.60 28.70 -7.84
CA THR A 201 -0.78 27.54 -7.47
C THR A 201 -1.33 26.83 -6.24
N GLY A 202 -1.01 25.55 -6.11
CA GLY A 202 -1.01 24.91 -4.80
C GLY A 202 0.25 25.26 -4.02
N ALA A 203 0.38 24.70 -2.82
CA ALA A 203 1.62 24.70 -2.08
C ALA A 203 1.97 23.28 -1.61
N ASN A 204 3.27 22.96 -1.58
CA ASN A 204 3.75 21.78 -0.91
C ASN A 204 3.86 22.00 0.60
N VAL A 205 4.34 23.18 1.02
CA VAL A 205 4.56 23.57 2.41
C VAL A 205 4.34 25.07 2.58
N GLY A 206 3.77 25.47 3.73
CA GLY A 206 3.77 26.85 4.23
C GLY A 206 4.64 26.93 5.48
N ILE A 207 5.55 27.91 5.57
CA ILE A 207 6.52 28.05 6.67
C ILE A 207 6.06 29.15 7.62
N ALA A 208 5.67 28.78 8.84
CA ALA A 208 5.11 29.72 9.82
C ALA A 208 6.10 30.77 10.30
N GLU A 209 7.38 30.43 10.38
CA GLU A 209 8.45 31.33 10.81
C GLU A 209 8.57 32.58 9.92
N THR A 210 8.34 32.44 8.62
CA THR A 210 8.61 33.50 7.63
C THR A 210 7.41 33.88 6.76
N GLY A 211 6.30 33.18 6.87
CA GLY A 211 5.16 33.34 5.97
C GLY A 211 5.48 32.91 4.52
N THR A 212 6.48 32.07 4.32
CA THR A 212 6.91 31.62 2.99
C THR A 212 6.07 30.44 2.52
N VAL A 213 5.64 30.50 1.26
CA VAL A 213 5.05 29.38 0.53
C VAL A 213 6.12 28.68 -0.28
N VAL A 214 6.19 27.35 -0.19
CA VAL A 214 7.14 26.54 -0.95
C VAL A 214 6.38 25.67 -1.95
N ILE A 215 6.81 25.71 -3.21
CA ILE A 215 6.35 24.86 -4.31
C ILE A 215 7.49 24.03 -4.88
N GLN A 216 7.19 22.77 -5.22
CA GLN A 216 8.12 21.84 -5.88
C GLN A 216 7.59 21.51 -7.27
N THR A 217 8.42 21.72 -8.30
CA THR A 217 8.09 21.38 -9.68
C THR A 217 9.31 20.83 -10.41
N ASN A 218 9.09 19.99 -11.42
CA ASN A 218 10.12 19.58 -12.37
C ASN A 218 10.07 20.42 -13.65
N GLU A 219 9.08 21.29 -13.79
CA GLU A 219 8.87 22.20 -14.90
C GLU A 219 8.96 23.65 -14.43
N GLY A 220 9.23 24.58 -15.34
CA GLY A 220 9.29 26.00 -15.03
C GLY A 220 7.90 26.69 -14.87
N ASN A 221 6.82 25.96 -15.09
CA ASN A 221 5.44 26.43 -15.07
C ASN A 221 5.04 27.08 -13.76
N GLY A 222 5.36 26.48 -12.61
CA GLY A 222 5.05 27.02 -11.31
C GLY A 222 5.63 28.43 -11.09
N ARG A 223 6.87 28.66 -11.55
CA ARG A 223 7.50 30.01 -11.52
C ARG A 223 6.83 31.00 -12.45
N LEU A 224 6.42 30.56 -13.65
CA LEU A 224 5.72 31.42 -14.59
C LEU A 224 4.34 31.81 -14.07
N VAL A 225 3.60 30.87 -13.50
CA VAL A 225 2.27 31.11 -12.89
C VAL A 225 2.35 32.08 -11.71
N THR A 226 3.41 31.99 -10.88
CA THR A 226 3.59 32.90 -9.74
C THR A 226 4.21 34.22 -10.14
N GLY A 227 5.00 34.27 -11.20
CA GLY A 227 5.81 35.42 -11.58
C GLY A 227 5.30 36.25 -12.77
N ALA A 228 4.49 35.73 -13.70
CA ALA A 228 3.99 36.46 -14.85
C ALA A 228 2.68 37.24 -14.56
N PRO A 229 1.64 36.69 -13.94
CA PRO A 229 0.40 37.40 -13.64
C PRO A 229 0.56 38.50 -12.60
N GLU A 230 -0.34 39.48 -12.63
CA GLU A 230 -0.41 40.58 -11.65
C GLU A 230 -0.84 40.09 -10.26
N ILE A 231 -1.68 39.06 -10.22
CA ILE A 231 -2.27 38.49 -9.01
C ILE A 231 -1.82 37.03 -8.89
N ASN A 232 -1.22 36.68 -7.76
CA ASN A 232 -0.89 35.30 -7.43
C ASN A 232 -1.79 34.78 -6.32
N VAL A 233 -2.56 33.74 -6.60
CA VAL A 233 -3.41 33.01 -5.63
C VAL A 233 -2.75 31.69 -5.27
N VAL A 234 -2.52 31.44 -3.99
CA VAL A 234 -2.01 30.18 -3.47
C VAL A 234 -3.10 29.48 -2.69
N LEU A 235 -3.46 28.27 -3.11
CA LEU A 235 -4.37 27.41 -2.37
C LEU A 235 -3.58 26.34 -1.58
N ILE A 236 -3.67 26.41 -0.26
CA ILE A 236 -2.96 25.50 0.64
C ILE A 236 -3.90 24.91 1.68
N GLY A 237 -3.86 23.58 1.87
CA GLY A 237 -4.56 22.94 3.00
C GLY A 237 -3.88 23.29 4.32
N VAL A 238 -4.67 23.50 5.37
CA VAL A 238 -4.17 23.88 6.70
C VAL A 238 -3.19 22.87 7.30
N GLU A 239 -3.24 21.60 6.86
CA GLU A 239 -2.35 20.52 7.27
C GLU A 239 -0.91 20.62 6.71
N LYS A 240 -0.67 21.58 5.81
CA LYS A 240 0.63 21.73 5.14
C LYS A 240 1.53 22.80 5.77
N ILE A 241 1.09 23.44 6.83
CA ILE A 241 1.90 24.43 7.54
C ILE A 241 2.91 23.71 8.43
N VAL A 242 4.16 24.17 8.37
CA VAL A 242 5.27 23.66 9.20
C VAL A 242 5.94 24.80 9.97
N PRO A 243 6.62 24.54 11.09
CA PRO A 243 7.21 25.58 11.94
C PRO A 243 8.32 26.38 11.26
N SER A 244 9.28 25.71 10.59
CA SER A 244 10.55 26.28 10.18
C SER A 244 10.99 25.89 8.75
N TRP A 245 12.04 26.52 8.27
CA TRP A 245 12.72 26.14 7.02
C TRP A 245 13.35 24.75 7.09
N GLU A 246 13.87 24.35 8.25
CA GLU A 246 14.41 23.02 8.44
C GLU A 246 13.33 21.94 8.24
N ASP A 247 12.14 22.15 8.81
CA ASP A 247 11.02 21.23 8.66
C ASP A 247 10.50 21.21 7.22
N ALA A 248 10.48 22.35 6.55
CA ALA A 248 10.15 22.42 5.12
C ALA A 248 11.16 21.62 4.27
N ALA A 249 12.47 21.70 4.57
CA ALA A 249 13.50 20.96 3.85
C ALA A 249 13.34 19.44 4.04
N LYS A 250 12.96 18.96 5.25
CA LYS A 250 12.64 17.54 5.50
C LYS A 250 11.48 17.06 4.61
N VAL A 251 10.38 17.83 4.53
CA VAL A 251 9.23 17.50 3.69
C VAL A 251 9.60 17.50 2.21
N VAL A 252 10.31 18.53 1.74
CA VAL A 252 10.72 18.71 0.34
C VAL A 252 11.60 17.55 -0.14
N GLY A 253 12.63 17.22 0.64
CA GLY A 253 13.55 16.12 0.33
C GLY A 253 12.85 14.75 0.32
N ALA A 254 12.07 14.47 1.36
CA ALA A 254 11.34 13.20 1.47
C ALA A 254 10.29 13.04 0.36
N ALA A 255 9.60 14.12 -0.05
CA ALA A 255 8.60 14.06 -1.10
C ALA A 255 9.22 13.71 -2.45
N ALA A 256 10.29 14.38 -2.88
CA ALA A 256 10.97 14.14 -4.15
C ALA A 256 11.55 12.72 -4.22
N MET A 257 12.24 12.29 -3.17
CA MET A 257 12.84 10.97 -3.07
C MET A 257 11.78 9.86 -3.10
N SER A 258 10.72 10.01 -2.31
CA SER A 258 9.68 8.99 -2.20
C SER A 258 8.82 8.89 -3.45
N ALA A 259 8.65 9.98 -4.19
CA ALA A 259 7.85 10.03 -5.42
C ALA A 259 8.54 9.35 -6.60
N THR A 260 9.76 9.76 -6.90
CA THR A 260 10.44 9.44 -8.17
C THR A 260 11.94 9.09 -8.01
N GLY A 261 12.46 9.05 -6.79
CA GLY A 261 13.86 8.79 -6.50
C GLY A 261 14.77 9.99 -6.77
N GLN A 262 14.22 11.19 -6.86
CA GLN A 262 15.02 12.41 -6.99
C GLN A 262 15.47 12.88 -5.59
N PRO A 263 16.76 13.27 -5.40
CA PRO A 263 17.20 13.90 -4.15
C PRO A 263 16.42 15.18 -3.84
N ILE A 264 16.12 15.95 -4.89
CA ILE A 264 15.33 17.17 -4.89
C ILE A 264 14.68 17.33 -6.27
N THR A 265 13.56 18.02 -6.38
CA THR A 265 12.95 18.39 -7.67
C THR A 265 13.81 19.42 -8.41
N VAL A 266 13.63 19.55 -9.73
CA VAL A 266 14.40 20.50 -10.56
C VAL A 266 14.28 21.93 -10.03
N TYR A 267 13.09 22.30 -9.57
CA TYR A 267 12.82 23.59 -8.96
C TYR A 267 12.16 23.41 -7.60
N VAL A 268 12.75 24.04 -6.58
CA VAL A 268 12.13 24.34 -5.30
C VAL A 268 12.06 25.84 -5.20
N SER A 269 10.88 26.40 -5.17
CA SER A 269 10.67 27.85 -5.16
C SER A 269 9.94 28.26 -3.90
N GLY A 270 10.54 29.16 -3.14
CA GLY A 270 9.94 29.80 -1.96
C GLY A 270 9.64 31.26 -2.28
N PHE A 271 8.46 31.73 -1.89
CA PHE A 271 8.10 33.13 -1.98
C PHE A 271 7.23 33.54 -0.79
N SER A 272 7.49 34.71 -0.24
CA SER A 272 6.82 35.24 0.96
C SER A 272 6.25 36.64 0.77
N ASN A 273 6.48 37.25 -0.39
CA ASN A 273 6.11 38.62 -0.65
C ASN A 273 5.60 38.82 -2.08
N ARG A 274 5.03 39.99 -2.34
CA ARG A 274 4.80 40.54 -3.68
C ARG A 274 6.14 40.62 -4.42
N LEU A 275 6.20 40.13 -5.65
CA LEU A 275 7.33 40.37 -6.52
C LEU A 275 7.16 41.77 -7.16
N PRO A 276 7.98 42.78 -6.82
CA PRO A 276 7.87 44.09 -7.48
C PRO A 276 8.23 43.91 -8.96
N LEU A 277 7.36 44.38 -9.85
CA LEU A 277 7.76 44.73 -11.20
C LEU A 277 8.47 46.06 -11.10
N GLY A 278 9.72 46.15 -11.58
CA GLY A 278 10.54 47.34 -11.44
C GLY A 278 9.81 48.63 -11.89
N GLY A 279 9.66 49.57 -10.98
CA GLY A 279 9.32 50.94 -11.28
C GLY A 279 7.85 51.34 -11.25
N GLU A 280 6.88 50.41 -10.99
CA GLU A 280 5.48 50.80 -10.88
C GLU A 280 4.98 50.82 -9.41
N GLU A 281 4.36 51.92 -8.98
CA GLU A 281 3.52 51.96 -7.78
C GLU A 281 2.29 51.09 -8.02
N GLY A 282 2.27 49.89 -7.47
CA GLY A 282 1.20 48.92 -7.64
C GLY A 282 1.72 47.52 -7.83
N GLY A 283 2.51 47.04 -6.88
CA GLY A 283 3.09 45.70 -6.94
C GLY A 283 2.08 44.59 -7.03
N ARG A 284 2.50 43.44 -7.57
CA ARG A 284 1.71 42.22 -7.66
C ARG A 284 1.09 41.84 -6.34
N GLU A 285 -0.14 41.30 -6.40
CA GLU A 285 -0.85 40.88 -5.21
C GLU A 285 -0.58 39.39 -4.92
N LEU A 286 -0.34 39.06 -3.65
CA LEU A 286 -0.30 37.70 -3.15
C LEU A 286 -1.51 37.40 -2.28
N HIS A 287 -2.30 36.40 -2.66
CA HIS A 287 -3.46 35.92 -1.91
C HIS A 287 -3.20 34.49 -1.48
N VAL A 288 -3.16 34.21 -0.18
CA VAL A 288 -2.98 32.86 0.38
C VAL A 288 -4.32 32.40 0.96
N LEU A 289 -4.86 31.34 0.38
CA LEU A 289 -6.13 30.74 0.78
C LEU A 289 -5.85 29.46 1.58
N LEU A 290 -6.12 29.51 2.89
CA LEU A 290 -5.96 28.40 3.83
C LEU A 290 -7.26 27.60 3.86
N LEU A 291 -7.24 26.38 3.34
CA LEU A 291 -8.43 25.54 3.16
C LEU A 291 -8.57 24.50 4.27
N ASP A 292 -9.70 24.53 4.99
CA ASP A 292 -10.09 23.44 5.90
C ASP A 292 -10.74 22.27 5.15
N ASN A 293 -11.86 22.49 4.50
CA ASN A 293 -12.61 21.49 3.72
C ASN A 293 -12.79 20.14 4.44
N GLY A 294 -13.09 20.18 5.74
CA GLY A 294 -13.29 18.99 6.58
C GLY A 294 -12.03 18.42 7.24
N ARG A 295 -10.88 19.07 7.12
CA ARG A 295 -9.63 18.65 7.79
C ARG A 295 -9.73 18.74 9.30
N SER A 296 -10.36 19.78 9.84
CA SER A 296 -10.63 19.90 11.27
C SER A 296 -11.46 18.74 11.80
N ARG A 297 -12.53 18.35 11.09
CA ARG A 297 -13.34 17.16 11.43
C ARG A 297 -12.54 15.87 11.36
N MET A 298 -11.67 15.72 10.36
CA MET A 298 -10.82 14.55 10.20
C MET A 298 -9.76 14.46 11.30
N LEU A 299 -9.28 15.58 11.80
CA LEU A 299 -8.35 15.65 12.92
C LEU A 299 -8.98 15.16 14.24
N GLU A 300 -10.26 15.46 14.47
CA GLU A 300 -11.01 15.01 15.65
C GLU A 300 -11.28 13.50 15.67
N ASP A 301 -11.18 12.82 14.52
CA ASP A 301 -11.38 11.38 14.42
C ASP A 301 -10.03 10.64 14.48
N ASN A 302 -9.70 10.10 15.64
CA ASN A 302 -8.46 9.36 15.90
C ASN A 302 -8.18 8.21 14.90
N ARG A 303 -9.21 7.73 14.17
CA ARG A 303 -9.05 6.69 13.14
C ARG A 303 -8.38 7.26 11.89
N TYR A 304 -8.53 8.56 11.61
CA TYR A 304 -8.13 9.19 10.35
C TYR A 304 -7.21 10.40 10.49
N SER A 305 -7.03 10.93 11.71
CA SER A 305 -6.22 12.13 11.97
C SER A 305 -4.82 12.04 11.36
N ASN A 306 -4.16 10.89 11.48
CA ASN A 306 -2.82 10.65 10.93
C ASN A 306 -2.77 10.69 9.37
N ALA A 307 -3.92 10.61 8.65
CA ALA A 307 -3.93 10.81 7.21
C ALA A 307 -3.60 12.27 6.81
N LEU A 308 -3.82 13.23 7.70
CA LEU A 308 -3.47 14.64 7.50
C LEU A 308 -1.95 14.89 7.48
N ASP A 309 -1.14 13.96 8.00
CA ASP A 309 0.32 14.04 7.93
C ASP A 309 0.85 13.82 6.51
N CYS A 310 -0.01 13.37 5.59
CA CYS A 310 0.37 13.01 4.23
C CYS A 310 1.00 14.16 3.46
N ILE A 311 2.25 13.98 3.01
CA ILE A 311 3.02 14.94 2.19
C ILE A 311 2.74 14.82 0.68
N ARG A 312 1.79 14.02 0.25
CA ARG A 312 1.34 13.82 -1.15
C ARG A 312 2.41 13.28 -2.11
N CYS A 313 3.40 12.56 -1.62
CA CYS A 313 4.50 12.03 -2.44
C CYS A 313 4.09 10.89 -3.42
N GLY A 314 2.96 10.22 -3.20
CA GLY A 314 2.50 9.12 -4.08
C GLY A 314 3.23 7.79 -3.92
N ALA A 315 4.17 7.63 -2.99
CA ALA A 315 4.92 6.38 -2.79
C ALA A 315 4.01 5.16 -2.54
N CYS A 316 2.93 5.36 -1.78
CA CYS A 316 1.93 4.31 -1.51
C CYS A 316 1.22 3.82 -2.78
N MET A 317 1.05 4.67 -3.80
CA MET A 317 0.49 4.29 -5.11
C MET A 317 1.51 3.47 -5.89
N ASN A 318 2.77 3.92 -5.91
CA ASN A 318 3.85 3.26 -6.63
C ASN A 318 4.07 1.82 -6.15
N THR A 319 3.81 1.54 -4.87
CA THR A 319 3.99 0.19 -4.29
C THR A 319 2.70 -0.64 -4.26
N CYS A 320 1.54 -0.02 -4.47
CA CYS A 320 0.26 -0.74 -4.37
C CYS A 320 0.08 -1.70 -5.55
N PRO A 321 -0.04 -3.02 -5.30
CA PRO A 321 -0.13 -4.01 -6.36
C PRO A 321 -1.40 -3.86 -7.20
N THR A 322 -2.55 -3.63 -6.58
CA THR A 322 -3.81 -3.48 -7.30
C THR A 322 -3.90 -2.18 -8.08
N TYR A 323 -3.43 -1.07 -7.49
CA TYR A 323 -3.34 0.21 -8.19
C TYR A 323 -2.43 0.14 -9.42
N SER A 324 -1.30 -0.55 -9.34
CA SER A 324 -0.36 -0.73 -10.46
C SER A 324 -0.95 -1.52 -11.64
N VAL A 325 -2.09 -2.17 -11.44
CA VAL A 325 -2.79 -2.94 -12.49
C VAL A 325 -3.97 -2.17 -13.06
N VAL A 326 -4.84 -1.60 -12.21
CA VAL A 326 -6.10 -1.00 -12.66
C VAL A 326 -6.06 0.52 -12.79
N GLY A 327 -5.00 1.18 -12.31
CA GLY A 327 -4.82 2.63 -12.38
C GLY A 327 -5.75 3.44 -11.46
N GLY A 328 -5.51 4.76 -11.42
CA GLY A 328 -6.18 5.67 -10.49
C GLY A 328 -7.65 5.93 -10.81
N HIS A 329 -8.09 5.84 -12.05
CA HIS A 329 -9.50 5.99 -12.42
C HIS A 329 -10.40 4.89 -11.82
N THR A 330 -9.83 3.70 -11.63
CA THR A 330 -10.53 2.56 -11.01
C THR A 330 -10.25 2.50 -9.51
N PHE A 331 -9.00 2.72 -9.11
CA PHE A 331 -8.58 2.71 -7.72
C PHE A 331 -8.40 4.13 -7.17
N GLY A 332 -9.46 4.91 -7.20
CA GLY A 332 -9.45 6.28 -6.69
C GLY A 332 -10.71 7.07 -7.01
N TYR A 333 -10.69 8.31 -6.55
CA TYR A 333 -11.63 9.37 -6.90
C TYR A 333 -10.83 10.61 -7.30
N ILE A 334 -10.78 11.67 -6.47
CA ILE A 334 -9.83 12.80 -6.65
C ILE A 334 -8.44 12.38 -6.13
N TYR A 335 -8.43 11.77 -4.94
CA TYR A 335 -7.23 11.17 -4.37
C TYR A 335 -7.17 9.69 -4.76
N PRO A 336 -6.30 9.29 -5.70
CA PRO A 336 -6.17 7.88 -6.07
C PRO A 336 -5.29 7.10 -5.09
N GLY A 337 -5.36 5.77 -5.19
CA GLY A 337 -4.51 4.84 -4.46
C GLY A 337 -4.85 4.68 -2.99
N PRO A 338 -3.96 4.04 -2.22
CA PRO A 338 -4.24 3.66 -0.83
C PRO A 338 -4.61 4.82 0.08
N ILE A 339 -3.84 5.91 0.08
CA ILE A 339 -4.13 7.09 0.92
C ILE A 339 -5.42 7.79 0.48
N GLY A 340 -5.82 7.64 -0.78
CA GLY A 340 -7.06 8.19 -1.31
C GLY A 340 -8.32 7.61 -0.67
N ILE A 341 -8.25 6.40 -0.09
CA ILE A 341 -9.41 5.76 0.55
C ILE A 341 -9.85 6.55 1.79
N PRO A 342 -9.02 6.77 2.82
CA PRO A 342 -9.41 7.58 3.97
C PRO A 342 -9.71 9.04 3.60
N TRP A 343 -8.96 9.63 2.65
CA TRP A 343 -9.25 10.99 2.19
C TRP A 343 -10.62 11.10 1.54
N THR A 344 -10.93 10.22 0.59
CA THR A 344 -12.21 10.24 -0.11
C THR A 344 -13.38 10.00 0.83
N SER A 345 -13.27 9.05 1.76
CA SER A 345 -14.35 8.73 2.71
C SER A 345 -14.67 9.92 3.63
N ASN A 346 -13.68 10.71 4.01
CA ASN A 346 -13.86 11.83 4.95
C ASN A 346 -14.22 13.15 4.26
N ILE A 347 -13.71 13.41 3.06
CA ILE A 347 -13.94 14.69 2.35
C ILE A 347 -15.14 14.57 1.39
N HIS A 348 -15.25 13.45 0.64
CA HIS A 348 -16.25 13.31 -0.42
C HIS A 348 -17.38 12.33 -0.07
N GLY A 349 -17.29 11.67 1.07
CA GLY A 349 -18.28 10.72 1.56
C GLY A 349 -17.92 9.26 1.30
N LEU A 350 -18.51 8.41 2.14
CA LEU A 350 -18.23 6.97 2.18
C LEU A 350 -18.72 6.23 0.92
N ASP A 351 -19.74 6.74 0.25
CA ASP A 351 -20.26 6.24 -1.02
C ASP A 351 -19.24 6.35 -2.17
N ARG A 352 -18.39 7.39 -2.15
CA ARG A 352 -17.32 7.58 -3.13
C ARG A 352 -16.08 6.71 -2.88
N ALA A 353 -15.96 6.11 -1.70
CA ALA A 353 -14.83 5.28 -1.30
C ALA A 353 -15.04 3.77 -1.57
N ASP A 354 -15.84 3.38 -2.56
CA ASP A 354 -16.13 1.99 -2.90
C ASP A 354 -14.88 1.20 -3.35
N PHE A 355 -13.88 1.89 -3.87
CA PHE A 355 -12.58 1.33 -4.25
C PHE A 355 -11.74 0.82 -3.06
N ALA A 356 -12.17 1.05 -1.82
CA ALA A 356 -11.61 0.39 -0.64
C ALA A 356 -11.65 -1.14 -0.76
N ASP A 357 -12.64 -1.70 -1.47
CA ASP A 357 -12.76 -3.14 -1.72
C ASP A 357 -11.62 -3.71 -2.61
N LEU A 358 -10.83 -2.86 -3.27
CA LEU A 358 -9.65 -3.25 -4.04
C LEU A 358 -8.39 -3.42 -3.18
N CYS A 359 -8.40 -2.95 -1.93
CA CYS A 359 -7.29 -3.14 -1.01
C CYS A 359 -7.20 -4.61 -0.56
N ILE A 360 -6.06 -5.25 -0.82
CA ILE A 360 -5.75 -6.64 -0.47
C ILE A 360 -5.00 -6.78 0.85
N SER A 361 -4.90 -5.71 1.64
CA SER A 361 -4.31 -5.68 2.99
C SER A 361 -2.86 -6.19 3.06
N CYS A 362 -2.04 -5.87 2.07
CA CYS A 362 -0.64 -6.32 1.99
C CYS A 362 0.34 -5.51 2.86
N GLY A 363 -0.08 -4.38 3.45
CA GLY A 363 0.76 -3.54 4.33
C GLY A 363 1.79 -2.65 3.65
N LEU A 364 2.13 -2.88 2.37
CA LEU A 364 3.22 -2.20 1.67
C LEU A 364 3.12 -0.67 1.63
N CYS A 365 1.90 -0.13 1.64
CA CYS A 365 1.69 1.33 1.66
C CYS A 365 2.13 2.00 2.97
N LYS A 366 2.08 1.29 4.11
CA LYS A 366 2.66 1.73 5.39
C LYS A 366 4.18 1.64 5.36
N GLU A 367 4.71 0.51 4.87
CA GLU A 367 6.15 0.29 4.78
C GLU A 367 6.87 1.42 4.04
N VAL A 368 6.35 1.83 2.88
CA VAL A 368 7.02 2.87 2.06
C VAL A 368 6.70 4.30 2.48
N CYS A 369 5.74 4.52 3.39
CA CYS A 369 5.33 5.87 3.77
C CYS A 369 6.45 6.60 4.50
N PRO A 370 6.92 7.76 3.99
CA PRO A 370 8.01 8.50 4.63
C PRO A 370 7.59 9.19 5.93
N VAL A 371 6.28 9.24 6.22
CA VAL A 371 5.68 9.87 7.42
C VAL A 371 5.02 8.81 8.32
N ASP A 372 5.26 7.55 8.06
CA ASP A 372 4.77 6.39 8.83
C ASP A 372 3.24 6.33 9.06
N ILE A 373 2.46 6.77 8.07
CA ILE A 373 1.00 6.73 8.15
C ILE A 373 0.50 5.29 8.12
N ASP A 374 -0.35 4.91 9.07
CA ASP A 374 -0.96 3.57 9.10
C ASP A 374 -2.15 3.47 8.13
N ILE A 375 -1.84 3.59 6.84
CA ILE A 375 -2.84 3.53 5.76
C ILE A 375 -3.64 2.22 5.77
N PRO A 376 -3.04 1.02 6.00
CA PRO A 376 -3.79 -0.23 6.04
C PRO A 376 -4.88 -0.27 7.11
N MET A 377 -4.60 0.26 8.32
CA MET A 377 -5.60 0.30 9.39
C MET A 377 -6.73 1.28 9.06
N MET A 378 -6.42 2.46 8.54
CA MET A 378 -7.44 3.41 8.07
C MET A 378 -8.35 2.81 6.99
N ILE A 379 -7.79 2.05 6.05
CA ILE A 379 -8.57 1.36 5.03
C ILE A 379 -9.50 0.30 5.66
N ALA A 380 -9.01 -0.43 6.66
CA ALA A 380 -9.84 -1.40 7.38
C ALA A 380 -11.02 -0.71 8.10
N GLU A 381 -10.80 0.47 8.69
CA GLU A 381 -11.85 1.30 9.30
C GLU A 381 -12.87 1.82 8.27
N VAL A 382 -12.42 2.30 7.10
CA VAL A 382 -13.34 2.68 6.01
C VAL A 382 -14.17 1.48 5.56
N LYS A 383 -13.55 0.30 5.40
CA LYS A 383 -14.28 -0.94 5.10
C LYS A 383 -15.29 -1.29 6.21
N GLN A 384 -14.93 -1.12 7.50
CA GLN A 384 -15.85 -1.36 8.63
C GLN A 384 -17.07 -0.43 8.55
N GLN A 385 -16.86 0.87 8.30
CA GLN A 385 -17.97 1.81 8.13
C GLN A 385 -18.88 1.43 6.96
N ARG A 386 -18.29 0.98 5.84
CA ARG A 386 -19.05 0.49 4.70
C ARG A 386 -19.82 -0.79 5.03
N VAL A 387 -19.22 -1.71 5.78
CA VAL A 387 -19.91 -2.92 6.27
C VAL A 387 -21.08 -2.57 7.19
N ASP A 388 -20.91 -1.57 8.05
CA ASP A 388 -21.98 -1.10 8.95
C ASP A 388 -23.12 -0.48 8.15
N LEU A 389 -22.82 0.25 7.08
CA LEU A 389 -23.83 0.94 6.27
C LEU A 389 -24.60 0.00 5.32
N VAL A 390 -23.90 -0.89 4.59
CA VAL A 390 -24.50 -1.69 3.51
C VAL A 390 -24.47 -3.20 3.76
N GLY A 391 -23.92 -3.62 4.88
CA GLY A 391 -23.76 -5.03 5.25
C GLY A 391 -22.56 -5.72 4.57
N GLN A 392 -22.18 -6.87 5.10
CA GLN A 392 -21.09 -7.68 4.57
C GLN A 392 -21.58 -8.64 3.49
N PRO A 393 -21.00 -8.66 2.28
CA PRO A 393 -21.32 -9.66 1.25
C PRO A 393 -21.12 -11.11 1.74
N ILE A 394 -21.97 -12.03 1.29
CA ILE A 394 -21.94 -13.45 1.72
C ILE A 394 -20.55 -14.07 1.46
N VAL A 395 -19.94 -13.79 0.31
CA VAL A 395 -18.60 -14.28 -0.01
C VAL A 395 -17.54 -13.79 0.98
N ASN A 396 -17.62 -12.53 1.41
CA ASN A 396 -16.68 -12.00 2.40
C ASN A 396 -16.93 -12.60 3.79
N ARG A 397 -18.21 -12.83 4.18
CA ARG A 397 -18.55 -13.54 5.43
C ARG A 397 -17.99 -14.95 5.46
N PHE A 398 -18.10 -15.67 4.33
CA PHE A 398 -17.55 -17.01 4.19
C PHE A 398 -16.05 -17.04 4.41
N PHE A 399 -15.30 -16.15 3.74
CA PHE A 399 -13.86 -16.08 3.87
C PHE A 399 -13.39 -15.45 5.19
N ALA A 400 -14.13 -14.52 5.75
CA ALA A 400 -13.84 -13.99 7.09
C ALA A 400 -13.95 -15.07 8.17
N ALA A 401 -14.80 -16.08 7.98
CA ALA A 401 -14.99 -17.22 8.87
C ALA A 401 -14.08 -18.44 8.52
N SER A 402 -12.92 -18.22 7.89
CA SER A 402 -12.02 -19.29 7.39
C SER A 402 -11.65 -20.34 8.45
N GLU A 403 -11.48 -19.93 9.71
CA GLU A 403 -11.18 -20.90 10.79
C GLU A 403 -12.31 -21.88 11.03
N MET A 404 -13.55 -21.39 11.05
CA MET A 404 -14.72 -22.26 11.24
C MET A 404 -14.86 -23.21 10.05
N VAL A 405 -14.63 -22.71 8.82
CA VAL A 405 -14.61 -23.54 7.60
C VAL A 405 -13.53 -24.61 7.70
N ALA A 406 -12.32 -24.25 8.13
CA ALA A 406 -11.22 -25.19 8.31
C ALA A 406 -11.51 -26.25 9.39
N LYS A 407 -12.12 -25.86 10.52
CA LYS A 407 -12.56 -26.79 11.59
C LYS A 407 -13.52 -27.85 11.04
N VAL A 408 -14.56 -27.42 10.32
CA VAL A 408 -15.57 -28.32 9.74
C VAL A 408 -14.95 -29.21 8.65
N ALA A 409 -14.16 -28.62 7.73
CA ALA A 409 -13.54 -29.36 6.64
C ALA A 409 -12.50 -30.37 7.13
N SER A 410 -11.74 -30.05 8.18
CA SER A 410 -10.80 -30.98 8.82
C SER A 410 -11.52 -32.13 9.53
N ALA A 411 -12.59 -31.83 10.27
CA ALA A 411 -13.39 -32.86 10.95
C ALA A 411 -14.02 -33.86 9.97
N THR A 412 -14.38 -33.40 8.77
CA THR A 412 -15.00 -34.20 7.70
C THR A 412 -14.02 -34.76 6.68
N ALA A 413 -12.71 -34.54 6.85
CA ALA A 413 -11.70 -35.13 5.97
C ALA A 413 -11.66 -36.68 6.15
N PRO A 414 -11.57 -37.47 5.09
CA PRO A 414 -11.24 -37.16 3.70
C PRO A 414 -12.42 -36.76 2.79
N LEU A 415 -13.66 -36.80 3.26
CA LEU A 415 -14.84 -36.49 2.44
C LEU A 415 -14.79 -35.05 1.88
N SER A 416 -14.42 -34.06 2.71
CA SER A 416 -14.25 -32.67 2.28
C SER A 416 -13.16 -32.57 1.20
N ASN A 417 -12.04 -33.28 1.33
CA ASN A 417 -10.96 -33.31 0.35
C ASN A 417 -11.39 -33.95 -0.98
N TRP A 418 -12.22 -34.99 -0.92
CA TRP A 418 -12.82 -35.58 -2.11
C TRP A 418 -13.76 -34.58 -2.80
N ALA A 419 -14.61 -33.91 -2.02
CA ALA A 419 -15.62 -32.98 -2.51
C ALA A 419 -15.00 -31.77 -3.24
N ILE A 420 -13.99 -31.11 -2.65
CA ILE A 420 -13.35 -29.93 -3.24
C ILE A 420 -12.60 -30.20 -4.55
N LYS A 421 -12.34 -31.47 -4.91
CA LYS A 421 -11.75 -31.89 -6.19
C LYS A 421 -12.78 -32.10 -7.30
N ARG A 422 -14.08 -32.17 -6.99
CA ARG A 422 -15.15 -32.47 -7.96
C ARG A 422 -15.64 -31.20 -8.65
N LYS A 423 -15.62 -31.19 -9.99
CA LYS A 423 -16.05 -30.04 -10.82
C LYS A 423 -17.45 -29.54 -10.46
N VAL A 424 -18.40 -30.47 -10.18
CA VAL A 424 -19.76 -30.14 -9.79
C VAL A 424 -19.82 -29.41 -8.45
N VAL A 425 -19.06 -29.90 -7.46
CA VAL A 425 -18.95 -29.26 -6.14
C VAL A 425 -18.28 -27.90 -6.26
N ARG A 426 -17.23 -27.77 -7.06
CA ARG A 426 -16.55 -26.50 -7.32
C ARG A 426 -17.50 -25.47 -7.98
N SER A 427 -18.32 -25.91 -8.94
CA SER A 427 -19.32 -25.04 -9.57
C SER A 427 -20.41 -24.62 -8.58
N PHE A 428 -20.82 -25.52 -7.66
CA PHE A 428 -21.74 -25.18 -6.58
C PHE A 428 -21.12 -24.17 -5.60
N MET A 429 -19.87 -24.41 -5.16
CA MET A 429 -19.14 -23.49 -4.25
C MET A 429 -19.00 -22.09 -4.88
N GLU A 430 -18.76 -22.00 -6.17
CA GLU A 430 -18.69 -20.72 -6.87
C GLU A 430 -20.03 -19.97 -6.84
N ARG A 431 -21.14 -20.66 -7.11
CA ARG A 431 -22.47 -20.04 -7.11
C ARG A 431 -22.97 -19.69 -5.72
N ALA A 432 -22.77 -20.57 -4.74
CA ALA A 432 -23.32 -20.41 -3.40
C ALA A 432 -22.46 -19.54 -2.49
N PHE A 433 -21.12 -19.68 -2.56
CA PHE A 433 -20.17 -19.04 -1.65
C PHE A 433 -19.19 -18.10 -2.36
N GLY A 434 -19.25 -17.99 -3.69
CA GLY A 434 -18.37 -17.13 -4.46
C GLY A 434 -16.89 -17.58 -4.44
N VAL A 435 -16.62 -18.88 -4.26
CA VAL A 435 -15.26 -19.46 -4.32
C VAL A 435 -14.92 -19.81 -5.76
N ASP A 436 -13.92 -19.17 -6.36
CA ASP A 436 -13.59 -19.37 -7.78
C ASP A 436 -13.20 -20.82 -8.07
N ARG A 437 -13.87 -21.45 -9.04
CA ARG A 437 -13.64 -22.86 -9.40
C ARG A 437 -12.28 -23.12 -10.05
N ARG A 438 -11.59 -22.07 -10.56
CA ARG A 438 -10.25 -22.19 -11.18
C ARG A 438 -9.16 -22.27 -10.11
N ARG A 439 -9.43 -21.77 -8.90
CA ARG A 439 -8.46 -21.71 -7.82
C ARG A 439 -8.19 -23.08 -7.21
N THR A 440 -6.94 -23.47 -7.07
CA THR A 440 -6.55 -24.64 -6.28
C THR A 440 -6.81 -24.37 -4.80
N LEU A 441 -7.57 -25.26 -4.15
CA LEU A 441 -7.83 -25.17 -2.72
C LEU A 441 -6.95 -26.16 -1.94
N PRO A 442 -6.47 -25.75 -0.74
CA PRO A 442 -5.66 -26.64 0.08
C PRO A 442 -6.48 -27.82 0.60
N SER A 443 -5.86 -28.97 0.72
CA SER A 443 -6.43 -30.14 1.39
C SER A 443 -6.44 -29.94 2.90
N PHE A 444 -7.37 -30.58 3.59
CA PHE A 444 -7.50 -30.52 5.05
C PHE A 444 -6.96 -31.80 5.68
N SER A 445 -6.23 -31.65 6.78
CA SER A 445 -5.74 -32.79 7.57
C SER A 445 -6.82 -33.20 8.58
N ARG A 446 -7.10 -34.52 8.66
CA ARG A 446 -8.03 -35.04 9.67
C ARG A 446 -7.46 -34.92 11.10
N LYS A 447 -6.14 -35.05 11.22
CA LYS A 447 -5.42 -34.92 12.49
C LYS A 447 -4.77 -33.53 12.53
N ARG A 448 -5.32 -32.65 13.35
CA ARG A 448 -4.78 -31.30 13.56
C ARG A 448 -3.42 -31.34 14.24
N LEU A 449 -2.62 -30.28 14.09
CA LEU A 449 -1.31 -30.17 14.72
C LEU A 449 -1.34 -30.55 16.22
N ARG A 450 -2.27 -29.99 16.98
CA ARG A 450 -2.38 -30.26 18.43
C ARG A 450 -2.60 -31.71 18.78
N SER A 451 -3.36 -32.45 17.96
CA SER A 451 -3.58 -33.88 18.18
C SER A 451 -2.31 -34.72 17.88
N ARG A 452 -1.38 -34.15 17.15
CA ARG A 452 -0.13 -34.78 16.70
C ARG A 452 1.09 -34.35 17.52
N LEU A 453 0.96 -33.43 18.49
CA LEU A 453 2.09 -32.96 19.31
C LEU A 453 2.84 -34.09 20.02
N LYS A 454 2.20 -35.22 20.30
CA LYS A 454 2.81 -36.42 20.87
C LYS A 454 3.83 -37.10 19.94
N GLU A 455 3.78 -36.82 18.65
CA GLU A 455 4.68 -37.36 17.63
C GLU A 455 6.09 -36.75 17.69
N VAL A 456 6.22 -35.58 18.38
CA VAL A 456 7.51 -34.89 18.58
C VAL A 456 8.03 -35.21 19.97
N ALA A 457 9.30 -35.58 20.10
CA ALA A 457 9.97 -35.90 21.36
C ALA A 457 9.67 -34.86 22.46
N THR A 458 9.35 -35.35 23.66
CA THR A 458 8.65 -34.57 24.69
C THR A 458 9.55 -33.62 25.51
N SER A 459 10.87 -33.70 25.45
CA SER A 459 11.69 -32.90 26.36
C SER A 459 12.97 -32.37 25.73
N SER A 460 12.97 -31.08 25.46
CA SER A 460 14.17 -30.29 25.79
C SER A 460 13.95 -29.75 27.21
N GLU A 461 14.98 -29.82 28.06
CA GLU A 461 14.95 -29.26 29.44
C GLU A 461 14.80 -27.72 29.43
N GLY A 462 14.60 -27.08 28.27
CA GLY A 462 14.45 -25.62 28.12
C GLY A 462 15.75 -24.85 28.43
N ARG A 463 16.93 -25.50 28.29
CA ARG A 463 18.24 -24.88 28.55
C ARG A 463 18.50 -23.63 27.68
N ALA A 464 17.93 -23.59 26.46
CA ALA A 464 18.07 -22.44 25.55
C ALA A 464 16.99 -21.36 25.76
N GLY A 465 15.94 -21.64 26.55
CA GLY A 465 14.84 -20.77 26.83
C GLY A 465 13.46 -21.42 26.55
N LYS A 466 12.44 -20.57 26.51
CA LYS A 466 11.04 -20.99 26.39
C LYS A 466 10.37 -20.32 25.20
N VAL A 467 9.57 -21.07 24.43
CA VAL A 467 8.87 -20.60 23.22
C VAL A 467 7.41 -21.05 23.22
N VAL A 468 6.52 -20.14 22.90
CA VAL A 468 5.17 -20.45 22.43
C VAL A 468 5.21 -20.53 20.93
N TYR A 469 4.85 -21.66 20.37
CA TYR A 469 4.58 -21.76 18.95
C TYR A 469 3.13 -21.34 18.67
N PHE A 470 2.95 -20.30 17.84
CA PHE A 470 1.66 -19.79 17.38
C PHE A 470 1.30 -20.46 16.06
N PRO A 471 0.44 -21.49 16.06
CA PRO A 471 0.01 -22.12 14.81
C PRO A 471 -1.02 -21.24 14.13
N ASP A 472 -0.81 -20.95 12.84
CA ASP A 472 -1.85 -20.37 12.01
C ASP A 472 -2.84 -21.45 11.50
N ILE A 473 -3.85 -21.01 10.74
CA ILE A 473 -4.84 -21.89 10.13
C ILE A 473 -4.17 -22.99 9.29
N PHE A 474 -3.15 -22.63 8.52
CA PHE A 474 -2.54 -23.55 7.57
C PHE A 474 -1.76 -24.65 8.29
N ALA A 475 -0.89 -24.29 9.22
CA ALA A 475 -0.11 -25.23 10.02
C ALA A 475 -0.98 -26.11 10.92
N ASP A 476 -2.15 -25.61 11.39
CA ASP A 476 -3.02 -26.42 12.25
C ASP A 476 -3.96 -27.37 11.47
N TYR A 477 -4.52 -26.91 10.34
CA TYR A 477 -5.61 -27.64 9.65
C TYR A 477 -5.22 -28.23 8.29
N ASN A 478 -4.25 -27.62 7.59
CA ASN A 478 -3.92 -28.02 6.22
C ASN A 478 -2.61 -28.81 6.16
N ASP A 479 -1.58 -28.34 6.84
CA ASP A 479 -0.22 -28.93 6.86
C ASP A 479 0.35 -29.01 8.28
N PRO A 480 -0.15 -29.93 9.13
CA PRO A 480 0.40 -30.15 10.46
C PRO A 480 1.87 -30.56 10.49
N ASP A 481 2.39 -31.14 9.41
CA ASP A 481 3.80 -31.53 9.29
C ASP A 481 4.71 -30.30 9.35
N LEU A 482 4.29 -29.17 8.77
CA LEU A 482 4.97 -27.89 8.88
C LEU A 482 5.14 -27.47 10.35
N GLY A 483 4.04 -27.50 11.11
CA GLY A 483 4.06 -27.15 12.54
C GLY A 483 4.93 -28.10 13.36
N LEU A 484 4.85 -29.42 13.10
CA LEU A 484 5.69 -30.40 13.78
C LEU A 484 7.17 -30.20 13.50
N LYS A 485 7.55 -29.89 12.25
CA LYS A 485 8.92 -29.54 11.87
C LYS A 485 9.42 -28.30 12.60
N ALA A 486 8.61 -27.23 12.66
CA ALA A 486 8.95 -26.01 13.40
C ALA A 486 9.18 -26.28 14.88
N ILE A 487 8.28 -27.02 15.51
CA ILE A 487 8.41 -27.43 16.92
C ILE A 487 9.66 -28.30 17.14
N GLY A 488 9.91 -29.25 16.21
CA GLY A 488 11.08 -30.11 16.26
C GLY A 488 12.39 -29.34 16.22
N ILE A 489 12.52 -28.34 15.34
CA ILE A 489 13.70 -27.47 15.25
C ILE A 489 13.91 -26.69 16.56
N LEU A 490 12.85 -26.06 17.05
CA LEU A 490 12.94 -25.29 18.30
C LEU A 490 13.38 -26.17 19.48
N ARG A 491 12.89 -27.40 19.56
CA ARG A 491 13.30 -28.38 20.57
C ARG A 491 14.73 -28.86 20.36
N ALA A 492 15.15 -29.14 19.13
CA ALA A 492 16.54 -29.51 18.79
C ALA A 492 17.53 -28.41 19.16
N LEU A 493 17.10 -27.13 19.07
CA LEU A 493 17.86 -25.97 19.57
C LEU A 493 17.82 -25.82 21.11
N GLY A 494 17.18 -26.73 21.84
CA GLY A 494 17.12 -26.74 23.29
C GLY A 494 16.00 -25.87 23.91
N TYR A 495 15.04 -25.41 23.12
CA TYR A 495 13.90 -24.65 23.65
C TYR A 495 12.80 -25.56 24.21
N ARG A 496 12.20 -25.16 25.33
CA ARG A 496 10.90 -25.68 25.75
C ARG A 496 9.80 -25.03 24.91
N VAL A 497 9.01 -25.86 24.20
CA VAL A 497 7.97 -25.37 23.29
C VAL A 497 6.60 -25.75 23.79
N GLU A 498 5.74 -24.73 23.96
CA GLU A 498 4.33 -24.84 24.29
C GLU A 498 3.45 -24.39 23.12
N VAL A 499 2.26 -25.00 23.00
CA VAL A 499 1.28 -24.68 21.95
C VAL A 499 -0.08 -24.45 22.64
N PRO A 500 -0.34 -23.24 23.15
CA PRO A 500 -1.57 -22.93 23.88
C PRO A 500 -2.80 -22.90 22.96
N ASP A 501 -4.00 -22.89 23.56
CA ASP A 501 -5.26 -22.81 22.82
C ASP A 501 -5.56 -21.37 22.41
N LEU A 502 -4.96 -20.95 21.30
CA LEU A 502 -5.14 -19.63 20.68
C LEU A 502 -6.20 -19.71 19.57
N GLU A 503 -6.85 -18.60 19.32
CA GLU A 503 -7.52 -18.35 18.06
C GLU A 503 -6.46 -17.99 17.00
N TRP A 504 -6.79 -18.16 15.74
CA TRP A 504 -5.93 -17.70 14.65
C TRP A 504 -5.70 -16.17 14.71
N SER A 505 -4.88 -15.61 13.82
CA SER A 505 -4.43 -14.21 13.93
C SER A 505 -5.51 -13.14 13.80
N GLY A 506 -6.69 -13.47 13.23
CA GLY A 506 -7.77 -12.50 13.00
C GLY A 506 -7.60 -11.67 11.73
N MET A 507 -6.55 -11.85 10.94
CA MET A 507 -6.28 -11.11 9.72
C MET A 507 -7.42 -11.14 8.68
N PRO A 508 -8.12 -12.26 8.40
CA PRO A 508 -9.25 -12.24 7.48
C PRO A 508 -10.41 -11.34 7.94
N TYR A 509 -10.68 -11.25 9.24
CA TYR A 509 -11.66 -10.26 9.72
C TYR A 509 -11.21 -8.83 9.39
N LEU A 510 -9.95 -8.50 9.67
CA LEU A 510 -9.39 -7.18 9.40
C LEU A 510 -9.45 -6.85 7.90
N SER A 511 -9.02 -7.78 7.04
CA SER A 511 -8.99 -7.62 5.58
C SER A 511 -10.35 -7.32 4.96
N TYR A 512 -11.43 -7.86 5.55
CA TYR A 512 -12.80 -7.64 5.09
C TYR A 512 -13.54 -6.52 5.83
N GLY A 513 -12.85 -5.73 6.65
CA GLY A 513 -13.44 -4.61 7.37
C GLY A 513 -14.31 -5.02 8.55
N GLU A 514 -14.05 -6.17 9.18
CA GLU A 514 -14.66 -6.57 10.43
C GLU A 514 -13.71 -6.30 11.61
N VAL A 515 -13.26 -5.04 11.70
CA VAL A 515 -12.23 -4.57 12.66
C VAL A 515 -12.58 -4.95 14.09
N ARG A 516 -13.85 -4.77 14.50
CA ARG A 516 -14.33 -5.12 15.84
C ARG A 516 -14.24 -6.61 16.15
N LYS A 517 -14.39 -7.50 15.13
CA LYS A 517 -14.20 -8.94 15.34
C LYS A 517 -12.71 -9.28 15.45
N SER A 518 -11.88 -8.66 14.60
CA SER A 518 -10.43 -8.81 14.67
C SER A 518 -9.88 -8.35 16.02
N ALA A 519 -10.38 -7.24 16.57
CA ALA A 519 -10.03 -6.74 17.90
C ALA A 519 -10.34 -7.74 19.02
N ARG A 520 -11.53 -8.39 18.99
CA ARG A 520 -11.88 -9.43 19.99
C ARG A 520 -10.95 -10.64 19.94
N VAL A 521 -10.53 -11.05 18.72
CA VAL A 521 -9.52 -12.11 18.57
C VAL A 521 -8.18 -11.67 19.16
N ALA A 522 -7.75 -10.44 18.87
CA ALA A 522 -6.53 -9.87 19.42
C ALA A 522 -6.55 -9.84 20.96
N GLU A 523 -7.61 -9.32 21.56
CA GLU A 523 -7.78 -9.27 23.03
C GLU A 523 -7.72 -10.66 23.69
N ARG A 524 -8.37 -11.66 23.08
CA ARG A 524 -8.33 -13.03 23.59
C ARG A 524 -6.93 -13.61 23.52
N ASN A 525 -6.27 -13.51 22.36
CA ASN A 525 -4.93 -14.03 22.18
C ASN A 525 -3.92 -13.32 23.08
N LEU A 526 -4.00 -11.99 23.22
CA LEU A 526 -3.14 -11.21 24.12
C LEU A 526 -3.27 -11.63 25.59
N ARG A 527 -4.49 -11.88 26.08
CA ARG A 527 -4.71 -12.37 27.45
C ARG A 527 -4.06 -13.73 27.73
N ILE A 528 -3.98 -14.58 26.72
CA ILE A 528 -3.33 -15.89 26.83
C ILE A 528 -1.80 -15.71 26.71
N LEU A 529 -1.34 -15.05 25.65
CA LEU A 529 0.07 -14.89 25.33
C LEU A 529 0.83 -14.07 26.37
N SER A 530 0.21 -13.05 26.97
CA SER A 530 0.86 -12.24 27.99
C SER A 530 1.33 -13.05 29.19
N ARG A 531 0.57 -14.07 29.61
CA ARG A 531 0.96 -14.97 30.72
C ARG A 531 2.25 -15.72 30.40
N TYR A 532 2.37 -16.20 29.16
CA TYR A 532 3.59 -16.88 28.70
C TYR A 532 4.76 -15.90 28.58
N VAL A 533 4.53 -14.72 28.04
CA VAL A 533 5.55 -13.66 27.90
C VAL A 533 6.05 -13.24 29.28
N ASP A 534 5.17 -13.10 30.27
CA ASP A 534 5.52 -12.79 31.67
C ASP A 534 6.38 -13.91 32.31
N ASP A 535 6.15 -15.17 31.90
CA ASP A 535 6.95 -16.33 32.26
C ASP A 535 8.25 -16.48 31.44
N GLY A 536 8.59 -15.48 30.59
CA GLY A 536 9.83 -15.42 29.80
C GLY A 536 9.80 -16.16 28.48
N TYR A 537 8.62 -16.57 27.95
CA TYR A 537 8.50 -17.16 26.64
C TYR A 537 8.64 -16.12 25.52
N ALA A 538 9.25 -16.52 24.41
CA ALA A 538 9.08 -15.86 23.11
C ALA A 538 7.89 -16.47 22.37
N VAL A 539 7.26 -15.71 21.49
CA VAL A 539 6.17 -16.18 20.61
C VAL A 539 6.72 -16.33 19.20
N VAL A 540 6.60 -17.50 18.60
CA VAL A 540 7.17 -17.79 17.28
C VAL A 540 6.11 -18.36 16.35
N ALA A 541 6.02 -17.86 15.13
CA ALA A 541 5.11 -18.35 14.09
C ALA A 541 5.85 -18.67 12.80
N THR A 542 5.29 -19.59 12.00
CA THR A 542 5.80 -19.97 10.66
C THR A 542 5.16 -19.19 9.53
N GLU A 543 3.99 -18.57 9.77
CA GLU A 543 3.31 -17.75 8.77
C GLU A 543 3.58 -16.26 9.07
N PRO A 544 4.22 -15.51 8.15
CA PRO A 544 4.52 -14.09 8.35
C PRO A 544 3.31 -13.23 8.69
N THR A 545 2.14 -13.58 8.17
CA THR A 545 0.89 -12.88 8.48
C THR A 545 0.53 -12.94 9.96
N ALA A 546 0.77 -14.07 10.64
CA ALA A 546 0.50 -14.20 12.07
C ALA A 546 1.44 -13.30 12.88
N THR A 547 2.72 -13.28 12.55
CA THR A 547 3.70 -12.40 13.23
C THR A 547 3.43 -10.92 12.95
N TYR A 548 3.05 -10.55 11.71
CA TYR A 548 2.65 -9.19 11.39
C TYR A 548 1.46 -8.73 12.24
N MET A 549 0.45 -9.58 12.42
CA MET A 549 -0.67 -9.27 13.31
C MET A 549 -0.23 -9.05 14.75
N LEU A 550 0.64 -9.91 15.29
CA LEU A 550 1.14 -9.81 16.66
C LEU A 550 2.03 -8.58 16.89
N ARG A 551 2.94 -8.26 15.95
CA ARG A 551 3.93 -7.18 16.09
C ARG A 551 3.38 -5.79 15.73
N ASP A 552 2.37 -5.70 14.86
CA ASP A 552 1.86 -4.43 14.34
C ASP A 552 0.35 -4.25 14.59
N ALA A 553 -0.50 -5.10 14.00
CA ALA A 553 -1.94 -4.87 13.99
C ALA A 553 -2.56 -4.95 15.40
N TYR A 554 -2.10 -5.85 16.26
CA TYR A 554 -2.63 -5.98 17.62
C TYR A 554 -2.35 -4.75 18.49
N LEU A 555 -1.27 -4.00 18.21
CA LEU A 555 -0.99 -2.73 18.88
C LEU A 555 -2.08 -1.67 18.64
N LYS A 556 -2.81 -1.79 17.53
CA LYS A 556 -3.90 -0.89 17.13
C LYS A 556 -5.28 -1.44 17.48
N LEU A 557 -5.46 -2.76 17.31
CA LEU A 557 -6.74 -3.44 17.55
C LEU A 557 -7.08 -3.55 19.04
N ALA A 558 -6.06 -3.71 19.87
CA ALA A 558 -6.19 -3.83 21.34
C ALA A 558 -5.02 -3.09 22.01
N PRO A 559 -4.98 -1.75 21.93
CA PRO A 559 -3.85 -0.96 22.40
C PRO A 559 -3.67 -1.09 23.91
N GLY A 560 -2.42 -1.14 24.37
CA GLY A 560 -2.07 -1.20 25.76
C GLY A 560 -0.79 -1.99 26.04
N GLU A 561 -0.43 -2.11 27.31
CA GLU A 561 0.81 -2.74 27.76
C GLU A 561 0.92 -4.22 27.36
N LEU A 562 -0.19 -4.98 27.41
CA LEU A 562 -0.21 -6.38 27.01
C LEU A 562 0.19 -6.55 25.53
N ALA A 563 -0.34 -5.70 24.64
CA ALA A 563 -0.03 -5.74 23.22
C ALA A 563 1.46 -5.41 22.97
N ARG A 564 2.02 -4.40 23.64
CA ARG A 564 3.43 -4.02 23.49
C ARG A 564 4.36 -5.17 23.90
N ARG A 565 4.17 -5.74 25.09
CA ARG A 565 5.00 -6.85 25.59
C ARG A 565 4.94 -8.08 24.70
N VAL A 566 3.76 -8.43 24.20
CA VAL A 566 3.60 -9.56 23.25
C VAL A 566 4.26 -9.24 21.92
N ALA A 567 4.11 -8.02 21.39
CA ALA A 567 4.72 -7.61 20.14
C ALA A 567 6.26 -7.68 20.18
N GLU A 568 6.88 -7.19 21.25
CA GLU A 568 8.33 -7.21 21.47
C GLU A 568 8.92 -8.63 21.58
N ARG A 569 8.09 -9.59 21.99
CA ARG A 569 8.50 -10.99 22.17
C ARG A 569 7.99 -11.91 21.05
N SER A 570 7.44 -11.38 19.96
CA SER A 570 6.90 -12.13 18.82
C SER A 570 7.86 -12.10 17.64
N PHE A 571 8.13 -13.26 17.01
CA PHE A 571 9.14 -13.42 15.97
C PHE A 571 8.66 -14.35 14.84
N PRO A 572 9.03 -14.07 13.57
CA PRO A 572 9.03 -15.10 12.53
C PRO A 572 10.02 -16.22 12.92
N LEU A 573 9.70 -17.47 12.54
CA LEU A 573 10.54 -18.61 12.90
C LEU A 573 12.00 -18.42 12.47
N PHE A 574 12.24 -18.05 11.22
CA PHE A 574 13.61 -17.99 10.69
C PHE A 574 14.41 -16.82 11.28
N GLU A 575 13.78 -15.68 11.57
CA GLU A 575 14.40 -14.59 12.33
C GLU A 575 14.80 -15.06 13.74
N PHE A 576 13.93 -15.82 14.40
CA PHE A 576 14.18 -16.30 15.75
C PHE A 576 15.34 -17.31 15.85
N ILE A 577 15.45 -18.19 14.85
CA ILE A 577 16.49 -19.23 14.84
C ILE A 577 17.80 -18.79 14.18
N GLU A 578 17.83 -17.70 13.42
CA GLU A 578 19.00 -17.22 12.69
C GLU A 578 20.26 -17.13 13.58
N PRO A 579 20.24 -16.56 14.79
CA PRO A 579 21.43 -16.46 15.64
C PRO A 579 22.00 -17.82 16.08
N LYS A 580 21.20 -18.89 15.98
CA LYS A 580 21.57 -20.27 16.34
C LYS A 580 21.68 -21.19 15.14
N LEU A 581 21.60 -20.65 13.94
CA LEU A 581 21.61 -21.41 12.71
C LEU A 581 22.88 -22.25 12.57
N GLU A 582 24.04 -21.76 13.03
CA GLU A 582 25.30 -22.48 13.00
C GLU A 582 25.28 -23.79 13.80
N GLY A 583 24.48 -23.88 14.85
CA GLY A 583 24.31 -25.09 15.66
C GLY A 583 23.43 -26.15 15.03
N LEU A 584 22.82 -25.89 13.87
CA LEU A 584 21.97 -26.84 13.18
C LEU A 584 22.73 -27.58 12.07
N SER A 585 22.66 -28.94 12.07
CA SER A 585 23.11 -29.75 10.97
C SER A 585 21.98 -29.94 9.96
N LEU A 586 22.04 -29.22 8.84
CA LEU A 586 21.01 -29.17 7.82
C LEU A 586 21.53 -29.81 6.51
N ARG A 587 20.62 -30.44 5.77
CA ARG A 587 20.88 -30.86 4.39
C ARG A 587 19.67 -30.63 3.50
N ALA A 588 19.92 -30.49 2.22
CA ALA A 588 18.87 -30.41 1.20
C ALA A 588 18.04 -31.69 1.14
N ALA A 589 16.72 -31.59 1.21
CA ALA A 589 15.77 -32.68 1.05
C ALA A 589 15.60 -33.12 -0.42
N LEU A 590 15.86 -32.18 -1.35
CA LEU A 590 15.78 -32.40 -2.81
C LEU A 590 17.11 -32.00 -3.45
N LYS A 591 17.56 -32.82 -4.42
CA LYS A 591 18.68 -32.42 -5.31
C LYS A 591 18.10 -31.57 -6.43
N LEU A 592 18.54 -30.33 -6.57
CA LEU A 592 18.09 -29.36 -7.55
C LEU A 592 19.32 -28.81 -8.29
N GLU A 593 19.34 -28.92 -9.63
CA GLU A 593 20.42 -28.38 -10.46
C GLU A 593 20.20 -26.88 -10.75
N GLY A 594 18.96 -26.49 -11.04
CA GLY A 594 18.55 -25.12 -11.33
C GLY A 594 18.34 -24.22 -10.09
N GLY A 595 18.47 -24.80 -8.89
CA GLY A 595 18.31 -24.05 -7.64
C GLY A 595 16.86 -23.74 -7.25
N VAL A 596 16.72 -22.89 -6.23
CA VAL A 596 15.44 -22.50 -5.60
C VAL A 596 15.15 -21.03 -5.88
N GLY A 597 14.01 -20.74 -6.48
CA GLY A 597 13.49 -19.36 -6.57
C GLY A 597 12.77 -19.00 -5.27
N PHE A 598 13.20 -17.98 -4.56
CA PHE A 598 12.60 -17.56 -3.29
C PHE A 598 11.73 -16.34 -3.47
N HIS A 599 10.47 -16.42 -3.00
CA HIS A 599 9.55 -15.28 -2.92
C HIS A 599 9.42 -14.80 -1.48
N ILE A 600 9.72 -13.51 -1.27
CA ILE A 600 9.50 -12.85 0.02
C ILE A 600 8.04 -12.39 0.11
N PRO A 601 7.23 -12.92 1.04
CA PRO A 601 5.86 -12.47 1.27
C PRO A 601 5.81 -11.00 1.71
N CYS A 602 4.72 -10.29 1.37
CA CYS A 602 4.58 -8.88 1.72
C CYS A 602 4.64 -8.61 3.23
N HIS A 603 4.04 -9.46 4.07
CA HIS A 603 4.09 -9.31 5.52
C HIS A 603 5.47 -9.66 6.10
N ASP A 604 6.19 -10.59 5.49
CA ASP A 604 7.57 -10.90 5.90
C ASP A 604 8.53 -9.75 5.53
N ARG A 605 8.35 -9.15 4.36
CA ARG A 605 9.11 -7.96 3.97
C ARG A 605 8.96 -6.83 4.97
N ALA A 606 7.76 -6.60 5.49
CA ALA A 606 7.50 -5.60 6.52
C ALA A 606 8.19 -5.93 7.86
N LEU A 607 8.53 -7.21 8.10
CA LEU A 607 9.15 -7.68 9.35
C LEU A 607 10.67 -7.83 9.26
N SER A 608 11.18 -8.53 8.21
CA SER A 608 12.59 -8.95 8.16
C SER A 608 13.22 -9.01 6.78
N ASN A 609 12.46 -8.75 5.69
CA ASN A 609 12.88 -8.87 4.29
C ASN A 609 13.21 -10.31 3.81
N GLY A 610 12.82 -11.35 4.53
CA GLY A 610 13.01 -12.76 4.17
C GLY A 610 14.46 -13.25 4.18
N GLY A 611 15.42 -12.43 4.58
CA GLY A 611 16.84 -12.77 4.63
C GLY A 611 17.15 -14.02 5.47
N PRO A 612 16.60 -14.16 6.68
CA PRO A 612 16.82 -15.33 7.52
C PRO A 612 16.40 -16.67 6.89
N ALA A 613 15.28 -16.69 6.17
CA ALA A 613 14.83 -17.91 5.48
C ALA A 613 15.75 -18.28 4.30
N VAL A 614 16.29 -17.30 3.59
CA VAL A 614 17.30 -17.51 2.53
C VAL A 614 18.55 -18.13 3.12
N LYS A 615 19.11 -17.58 4.20
CA LYS A 615 20.28 -18.14 4.89
C LYS A 615 20.06 -19.58 5.37
N PHE A 616 18.85 -19.87 5.84
CA PHE A 616 18.48 -21.23 6.26
C PHE A 616 18.54 -22.23 5.10
N LEU A 617 18.05 -21.86 3.91
CA LEU A 617 18.12 -22.67 2.71
C LEU A 617 19.56 -22.83 2.18
N GLU A 618 20.33 -21.75 2.17
CA GLU A 618 21.75 -21.75 1.74
C GLU A 618 22.58 -22.64 2.64
N LYS A 619 22.38 -22.61 3.96
CA LYS A 619 23.05 -23.50 4.92
C LYS A 619 22.71 -24.96 4.66
N ALA A 620 21.52 -25.29 4.17
CA ALA A 620 21.15 -26.65 3.78
C ALA A 620 21.77 -27.09 2.43
N GLY A 621 22.50 -26.20 1.74
CA GLY A 621 23.19 -26.46 0.49
C GLY A 621 22.47 -26.10 -0.80
N TYR A 622 21.37 -25.29 -0.70
CA TYR A 622 20.68 -24.78 -1.87
C TYR A 622 21.33 -23.53 -2.46
N LYS A 623 21.31 -23.41 -3.78
CA LYS A 623 21.49 -22.14 -4.47
C LYS A 623 20.15 -21.42 -4.48
N VAL A 624 20.05 -20.27 -3.80
CA VAL A 624 18.82 -19.50 -3.68
C VAL A 624 18.88 -18.25 -4.52
N LYS A 625 17.85 -18.03 -5.34
CA LYS A 625 17.66 -16.80 -6.10
C LYS A 625 16.40 -16.11 -5.61
N VAL A 626 16.56 -14.96 -4.96
CA VAL A 626 15.42 -14.13 -4.53
C VAL A 626 14.79 -13.48 -5.77
N ILE A 627 13.49 -13.69 -5.96
CA ILE A 627 12.72 -13.21 -7.11
C ILE A 627 11.63 -12.28 -6.63
N GLU A 628 11.75 -11.02 -6.98
CA GLU A 628 10.90 -9.94 -6.48
C GLU A 628 10.44 -8.97 -7.56
N THR A 629 9.20 -8.52 -7.44
CA THR A 629 8.65 -7.38 -8.19
C THR A 629 8.62 -6.10 -7.36
N GLY A 630 9.00 -6.15 -6.09
CA GLY A 630 8.81 -5.07 -5.12
C GLY A 630 7.34 -4.87 -4.69
N THR A 631 6.45 -5.82 -5.03
CA THR A 631 5.02 -5.78 -4.66
C THR A 631 4.55 -7.14 -4.13
N CYS A 632 3.26 -7.41 -4.15
CA CYS A 632 2.62 -8.62 -3.65
C CYS A 632 2.44 -9.67 -4.75
N CYS A 633 2.35 -10.97 -4.38
CA CYS A 633 1.97 -12.05 -5.29
C CYS A 633 0.54 -11.94 -5.84
N GLY A 634 -0.28 -11.06 -5.28
CA GLY A 634 -1.66 -10.82 -5.70
C GLY A 634 -2.73 -11.62 -4.97
N MET A 635 -2.39 -12.63 -4.15
CA MET A 635 -3.41 -13.43 -3.46
C MET A 635 -4.21 -12.64 -2.42
N GLY A 636 -3.52 -11.80 -1.61
CA GLY A 636 -4.17 -10.99 -0.56
C GLY A 636 -5.00 -11.84 0.42
N GLY A 637 -4.39 -12.83 1.03
CA GLY A 637 -5.07 -13.79 1.88
C GLY A 637 -6.10 -14.60 1.09
N THR A 638 -7.37 -14.41 1.36
CA THR A 638 -8.48 -15.07 0.64
C THR A 638 -9.09 -14.22 -0.48
N PHE A 639 -8.55 -13.02 -0.75
CA PHE A 639 -9.05 -12.14 -1.80
C PHE A 639 -9.04 -12.83 -3.18
N GLY A 640 -7.91 -13.42 -3.57
CA GLY A 640 -7.76 -14.13 -4.84
C GLY A 640 -8.50 -15.46 -4.93
N MET A 641 -9.11 -15.93 -3.84
CA MET A 641 -9.98 -17.12 -3.83
C MET A 641 -11.42 -16.80 -4.25
N LYS A 642 -11.80 -15.51 -4.26
CA LYS A 642 -13.14 -15.07 -4.67
C LYS A 642 -13.33 -15.18 -6.16
N ALA A 643 -14.54 -15.57 -6.59
CA ALA A 643 -14.88 -15.68 -7.99
C ALA A 643 -14.97 -14.31 -8.69
N GLY A 644 -14.57 -14.30 -9.96
CA GLY A 644 -14.74 -13.16 -10.86
C GLY A 644 -13.75 -12.02 -10.66
N THR A 645 -14.16 -10.85 -11.20
CA THR A 645 -13.27 -9.71 -11.40
C THR A 645 -12.73 -9.10 -10.10
N LEU A 646 -13.56 -8.99 -9.04
CA LEU A 646 -13.13 -8.51 -7.71
C LEU A 646 -12.56 -9.64 -6.83
N GLY A 647 -11.82 -10.55 -7.44
CA GLY A 647 -11.21 -11.70 -6.79
C GLY A 647 -10.15 -12.30 -7.71
N TYR A 648 -10.44 -13.47 -8.26
CA TYR A 648 -9.50 -14.26 -9.05
C TYR A 648 -8.87 -13.48 -10.22
N ASP A 649 -9.68 -12.79 -11.04
CA ASP A 649 -9.16 -12.15 -12.26
C ASP A 649 -8.17 -11.03 -11.90
N LEU A 650 -8.53 -10.15 -10.97
CA LEU A 650 -7.62 -9.09 -10.49
C LEU A 650 -6.41 -9.66 -9.76
N SER A 651 -6.58 -10.71 -8.97
CA SER A 651 -5.50 -11.39 -8.26
C SER A 651 -4.46 -11.96 -9.21
N MET A 652 -4.89 -12.62 -10.29
CA MET A 652 -4.00 -13.17 -11.31
C MET A 652 -3.28 -12.08 -12.10
N ALA A 653 -3.98 -10.99 -12.44
CA ALA A 653 -3.37 -9.84 -13.10
C ALA A 653 -2.28 -9.17 -12.24
N VAL A 654 -2.51 -9.05 -10.93
CA VAL A 654 -1.52 -8.53 -9.97
C VAL A 654 -0.29 -9.45 -9.88
N GLY A 655 -0.50 -10.78 -9.88
CA GLY A 655 0.58 -11.76 -9.79
C GLY A 655 1.36 -11.94 -11.08
N GLY A 656 0.80 -11.56 -12.24
CA GLY A 656 1.36 -11.81 -13.57
C GLY A 656 2.86 -11.51 -13.69
N PRO A 657 3.32 -10.29 -13.38
CA PRO A 657 4.74 -9.94 -13.47
C PRO A 657 5.65 -10.83 -12.59
N LEU A 658 5.19 -11.28 -11.44
CA LEU A 658 5.93 -12.20 -10.58
C LEU A 658 5.99 -13.60 -11.19
N PHE A 659 4.89 -14.07 -11.79
CA PHE A 659 4.83 -15.37 -12.43
C PHE A 659 5.79 -15.45 -13.62
N ASP A 660 5.88 -14.39 -14.42
CA ASP A 660 6.78 -14.31 -15.56
C ASP A 660 8.24 -14.36 -15.09
N LEU A 661 8.62 -13.60 -14.06
CA LEU A 661 9.96 -13.66 -13.47
C LEU A 661 10.32 -15.06 -12.97
N PHE A 662 9.39 -15.79 -12.36
CA PHE A 662 9.64 -17.18 -11.93
C PHE A 662 9.84 -18.12 -13.12
N LYS A 663 9.01 -18.02 -14.17
CA LYS A 663 9.15 -18.84 -15.39
C LYS A 663 10.47 -18.59 -16.10
N GLU A 664 10.94 -17.35 -16.12
CA GLU A 664 12.20 -16.93 -16.74
C GLU A 664 13.43 -17.22 -15.86
N SER A 665 13.25 -17.48 -14.58
CA SER A 665 14.36 -17.61 -13.62
C SER A 665 15.27 -18.82 -13.81
N GLY A 666 14.77 -19.88 -14.46
CA GLY A 666 15.43 -21.17 -14.57
C GLY A 666 15.42 -22.00 -13.27
N CYS A 667 14.72 -21.54 -12.22
CA CYS A 667 14.59 -22.29 -10.96
C CYS A 667 13.63 -23.49 -11.12
N GLU A 668 13.98 -24.62 -10.54
CA GLU A 668 13.19 -25.86 -10.64
C GLU A 668 11.98 -25.85 -9.69
N VAL A 669 12.13 -25.18 -8.57
CA VAL A 669 11.10 -25.05 -7.54
C VAL A 669 11.04 -23.62 -7.01
N VAL A 670 9.88 -23.27 -6.49
CA VAL A 670 9.70 -22.02 -5.76
C VAL A 670 9.62 -22.29 -4.27
N CYS A 671 10.12 -21.38 -3.48
CA CYS A 671 10.04 -21.40 -2.03
C CYS A 671 9.47 -20.10 -1.48
N THR A 672 8.59 -20.18 -0.49
CA THR A 672 8.03 -19.03 0.20
C THR A 672 7.50 -19.42 1.58
N GLU A 673 7.56 -18.52 2.55
CA GLU A 673 7.08 -18.77 3.92
C GLU A 673 5.54 -18.67 4.03
N SER A 674 4.88 -18.07 3.05
CA SER A 674 3.42 -17.89 3.11
C SER A 674 2.66 -18.95 2.31
N SER A 675 1.76 -19.62 3.00
CA SER A 675 0.87 -20.64 2.44
C SER A 675 -0.02 -20.12 1.30
N VAL A 676 -0.52 -18.89 1.43
CA VAL A 676 -1.39 -18.27 0.42
C VAL A 676 -0.60 -17.80 -0.81
N CYS A 677 0.64 -17.31 -0.63
CA CYS A 677 1.54 -17.01 -1.74
C CYS A 677 1.91 -18.30 -2.50
N SER A 678 2.10 -19.41 -1.79
CA SER A 678 2.36 -20.73 -2.35
C SER A 678 1.27 -21.15 -3.35
N ALA A 679 0.00 -21.04 -2.95
CA ALA A 679 -1.14 -21.34 -3.82
C ALA A 679 -1.17 -20.44 -5.07
N GLN A 680 -0.95 -19.14 -4.88
CA GLN A 680 -0.98 -18.15 -5.96
C GLN A 680 0.10 -18.40 -7.01
N ILE A 681 1.33 -18.58 -6.55
CA ILE A 681 2.48 -18.79 -7.44
C ILE A 681 2.35 -20.13 -8.14
N GLY A 682 1.92 -21.18 -7.42
CA GLY A 682 1.67 -22.50 -8.01
C GLY A 682 0.62 -22.44 -9.14
N ASP A 683 -0.52 -21.78 -8.90
CA ASP A 683 -1.57 -21.62 -9.91
C ASP A 683 -1.09 -20.78 -11.12
N GLY A 684 -0.27 -19.73 -10.88
CA GLY A 684 0.19 -18.82 -11.92
C GLY A 684 1.36 -19.31 -12.76
N THR A 685 2.22 -20.16 -12.17
CA THR A 685 3.45 -20.63 -12.83
C THR A 685 3.40 -22.08 -13.26
N GLY A 686 2.62 -22.93 -12.57
CA GLY A 686 2.67 -24.38 -12.69
C GLY A 686 3.88 -25.03 -11.99
N LEU A 687 4.75 -24.25 -11.35
CA LEU A 687 5.90 -24.76 -10.61
C LEU A 687 5.49 -25.33 -9.26
N ARG A 688 6.29 -26.29 -8.75
CA ARG A 688 6.14 -26.78 -7.38
C ARG A 688 6.57 -25.69 -6.40
N VAL A 689 5.75 -25.43 -5.39
CA VAL A 689 6.04 -24.40 -4.38
C VAL A 689 6.11 -25.05 -3.00
N PHE A 690 7.14 -24.71 -2.25
CA PHE A 690 7.42 -25.31 -0.94
C PHE A 690 7.58 -24.20 0.13
N HIS A 691 7.28 -24.57 1.37
CA HIS A 691 7.77 -23.82 2.52
C HIS A 691 9.24 -24.19 2.80
N PRO A 692 10.13 -23.29 3.28
CA PRO A 692 11.54 -23.61 3.54
C PRO A 692 11.75 -24.88 4.38
N LEU A 693 10.92 -25.10 5.39
CA LEU A 693 11.00 -26.30 6.25
C LEU A 693 10.75 -27.61 5.52
N HIS A 694 10.08 -27.60 4.37
CA HIS A 694 9.87 -28.80 3.57
C HIS A 694 11.05 -29.14 2.67
N LEU A 695 11.88 -28.16 2.35
CA LEU A 695 13.08 -28.35 1.53
C LEU A 695 14.30 -28.79 2.34
N VAL A 696 14.23 -28.81 3.68
CA VAL A 696 15.37 -29.09 4.53
C VAL A 696 15.12 -30.33 5.41
N GLU A 697 16.12 -31.20 5.49
CA GLU A 697 16.21 -32.29 6.45
C GLU A 697 17.22 -31.96 7.55
N PHE A 698 16.90 -32.40 8.76
CA PHE A 698 17.78 -32.30 9.92
C PHE A 698 18.63 -33.57 10.04
N VAL A 699 19.93 -33.42 10.30
CA VAL A 699 20.87 -34.52 10.45
C VAL A 699 21.28 -34.57 11.93
N GLY A 700 20.94 -35.66 12.63
CA GLY A 700 21.31 -35.86 14.04
C GLY A 700 20.31 -36.73 14.79
N ASN A 701 20.65 -37.11 16.03
CA ASN A 701 19.84 -38.00 16.87
C ASN A 701 18.53 -37.40 17.36
N ASP A 702 18.40 -36.06 17.30
CA ASP A 702 17.21 -35.29 17.71
C ASP A 702 16.40 -34.79 16.50
N ALA A 703 16.60 -35.39 15.33
CA ALA A 703 15.90 -35.01 14.10
C ALA A 703 14.37 -35.14 14.29
N PRO A 704 13.59 -34.14 13.91
CA PRO A 704 12.12 -34.21 13.90
C PRO A 704 11.66 -35.35 12.95
N PRO A 705 10.44 -35.87 13.12
CA PRO A 705 9.93 -36.96 12.31
C PRO A 705 10.03 -36.62 10.81
N ARG A 706 10.50 -37.60 10.01
CA ARG A 706 10.69 -37.41 8.57
C ARG A 706 9.37 -37.11 7.89
N GLY A 707 9.26 -35.92 7.31
CA GLY A 707 8.11 -35.51 6.51
C GLY A 707 8.08 -36.14 5.11
N ASP A 708 8.51 -37.42 4.96
CA ASP A 708 8.60 -38.13 3.68
C ASP A 708 7.24 -38.19 2.94
N GLU A 709 6.15 -38.18 3.70
CA GLU A 709 4.80 -38.25 3.13
C GLU A 709 4.43 -36.99 2.35
N PHE A 710 4.86 -35.82 2.82
CA PHE A 710 4.60 -34.54 2.13
C PHE A 710 5.39 -34.45 0.82
N ILE A 711 6.68 -34.79 0.82
CA ILE A 711 7.52 -34.77 -0.37
C ILE A 711 7.04 -35.84 -1.38
N ARG A 712 6.63 -37.03 -0.93
CA ARG A 712 6.07 -38.09 -1.80
C ARG A 712 4.73 -37.70 -2.41
N ARG A 713 3.88 -36.97 -1.69
CA ARG A 713 2.62 -36.42 -2.23
C ARG A 713 2.84 -35.37 -3.32
N GLN A 714 3.98 -34.72 -3.29
CA GLN A 714 4.37 -33.69 -4.27
C GLN A 714 5.14 -34.25 -5.49
N SER A 715 5.74 -35.43 -5.40
CA SER A 715 6.60 -36.03 -6.44
C SER A 715 5.92 -36.38 -7.76
N GLY A 716 4.65 -36.10 -7.93
CA GLY A 716 3.88 -36.27 -9.17
C GLY A 716 2.99 -35.13 -9.57
N ARG A 717 3.04 -33.94 -8.92
CA ARG A 717 2.08 -32.87 -9.14
C ARG A 717 2.65 -31.47 -8.85
N PRO A 718 2.15 -30.40 -9.54
CA PRO A 718 2.79 -29.09 -9.57
C PRO A 718 2.66 -28.21 -8.31
N THR A 719 1.85 -28.53 -7.31
CA THR A 719 1.65 -27.65 -6.12
C THR A 719 1.51 -28.40 -4.82
N ILE A 720 1.81 -27.74 -3.68
CA ILE A 720 1.56 -28.21 -2.29
C ILE A 720 0.10 -28.68 -2.08
N TYR A 721 -0.82 -28.17 -2.89
CA TYR A 721 -2.25 -28.39 -2.77
C TYR A 721 -2.81 -29.45 -3.72
N SER A 722 -1.97 -30.09 -4.51
CA SER A 722 -2.37 -31.05 -5.54
C SER A 722 -2.38 -32.49 -5.05
N GLY A 723 -2.63 -32.72 -3.79
CA GLY A 723 -2.82 -34.03 -3.21
C GLY A 723 -4.29 -34.48 -3.13
#